data_c246c30b122efa6b0d4bb0680983694a
#
_entry.id   c246c30b122efa6b0d4bb0680983694a
#
_cell.length_a   1.000
_cell.length_b   1.000
_cell.length_c   1.000
_cell.angle_alpha   90.00
_cell.angle_beta   90.00
_cell.angle_gamma   90.00
#
_symmetry.space_group_name_H-M   'P 1'
#
loop_
_entity.id
_entity.type
_entity.pdbx_description
1 polymer ?
#
loop_
_entity_poly.entity_id
_entity_poly.type
_entity_poly.pdbx_seq_one_letter_code
_entity_poly.pdbx_strand_id
1 'polypeptide(L)'
;MYISMNWIGDFVDLSGLDLESLIHRFTLSTAEVEDIFHKGEDLRDVVAGKILSVEAHPNSKKLHLLQVDAGNKIYDVVCGAPNVREGMIVPFVKEGGMVAGQEITCAAIAGVESHGMCCSERELGISDDHAGLMELPQDTSVGTDICDLYAIKDTVFEVDNKSLTNRPDLWGHYGIAREFAALSGRELKPLETVELSQFDGLDPIQIDVQDDLCYRYTGLKVRNIQKKVSPVDMRIRLYYCGSRGINLLADLTNYLMLEMGQPMHAFDCAKVDQIEVKRFEAPFQFTTLDGTQRTVDENTLMICCKGQPVAIAGIMGGLDSEIEDDTDSLLLESANFDAVSVRKSSTRLGLRTDASMRYEKTLDPEMCPTAIARFVKLLLDIDPQAQVISRLTDVYCKKYPQVSLRFDKAYVDRYTGIAISNERILETLRALGFGAQFDGQEFQVEVPSWRATKDVTIKADIIEEITRIYGYDNFQIQTTRSALYPEKRSAGNKADNFTKDILVQRYHLHEVHSYIWFDAKKCKDLGIAVEENVKLLSPQSPDLETLRTNMGPTLLSFVGENKSFAPDFGIFEIGRVCQGLKEDGMCNERKKLGIALYSRTRSEKELYLELLEILTALGRDIKRADFTFQHVEPRHGWQHPRNTAAVSFGGQELGWLCALHPAVAAKLDKKAAVVCAQLDMDAFAAIPAKDTAYREPSRFPGIDIDLSLVMPQGLTFAQLVPAWADMDPETLTSVTLIDSFQQNGVMSITLRFAFSSQERTLSKEEVQPWVDQIVEKVGKVGATLRT
;
A
#
# COMPACT_ATOMS: atom_id res chain seq x y z
N MET A 1 13.92 10.33 1.77
CA MET A 1 14.35 11.43 2.65
C MET A 1 15.88 11.45 2.69
N TYR A 2 16.52 12.61 2.43
CA TYR A 2 17.97 12.73 2.39
C TYR A 2 18.56 13.01 3.77
N ILE A 3 19.65 12.31 4.12
CA ILE A 3 20.34 12.39 5.41
C ILE A 3 21.81 12.66 5.18
N SER A 4 22.33 13.71 5.80
CA SER A 4 23.72 14.14 5.76
C SER A 4 24.52 13.49 6.90
N MET A 5 25.63 12.82 6.56
CA MET A 5 26.53 12.23 7.56
C MET A 5 27.31 13.30 8.33
N ASN A 6 27.62 14.44 7.70
CA ASN A 6 28.21 15.57 8.42
C ASN A 6 27.27 16.11 9.50
N TRP A 7 25.95 16.14 9.22
CA TRP A 7 24.96 16.57 10.22
C TRP A 7 24.79 15.54 11.34
N ILE A 8 24.81 14.24 11.00
CA ILE A 8 24.86 13.17 12.01
C ILE A 8 26.11 13.30 12.88
N GLY A 9 27.26 13.70 12.30
CA GLY A 9 28.54 13.92 12.98
C GLY A 9 28.50 14.98 14.09
N ASP A 10 27.57 15.94 14.03
CA ASP A 10 27.37 16.90 15.11
C ASP A 10 26.91 16.20 16.41
N PHE A 11 26.15 15.11 16.27
CA PHE A 11 25.51 14.39 17.37
C PHE A 11 26.23 13.10 17.77
N VAL A 12 26.99 12.50 16.86
CA VAL A 12 27.74 11.26 17.10
C VAL A 12 29.16 11.40 16.57
N ASP A 13 30.14 11.01 17.35
CA ASP A 13 31.53 10.97 16.86
C ASP A 13 31.69 9.84 15.83
N LEU A 14 31.78 10.20 14.55
CA LEU A 14 31.94 9.27 13.43
C LEU A 14 33.43 9.06 13.04
N SER A 15 34.39 9.68 13.74
CA SER A 15 35.81 9.61 13.41
C SER A 15 36.33 8.17 13.44
N GLY A 16 37.06 7.81 12.37
CA GLY A 16 37.64 6.46 12.22
C GLY A 16 36.68 5.34 11.88
N LEU A 17 35.40 5.65 11.63
CA LEU A 17 34.40 4.68 11.18
C LEU A 17 34.35 4.66 9.64
N ASP A 18 34.10 3.48 9.08
CA ASP A 18 33.71 3.31 7.68
C ASP A 18 32.23 3.66 7.53
N LEU A 19 31.95 4.81 6.92
CA LEU A 19 30.59 5.34 6.78
C LEU A 19 29.69 4.46 5.92
N GLU A 20 30.21 3.90 4.83
CA GLU A 20 29.42 3.01 3.95
C GLU A 20 29.01 1.73 4.68
N SER A 21 29.94 1.10 5.40
CA SER A 21 29.64 -0.06 6.24
C SER A 21 28.60 0.27 7.32
N LEU A 22 28.69 1.46 7.92
CA LEU A 22 27.74 1.90 8.94
C LEU A 22 26.34 2.17 8.35
N ILE A 23 26.26 2.79 7.18
CA ILE A 23 25.02 3.00 6.43
C ILE A 23 24.41 1.64 6.03
N HIS A 24 25.24 0.69 5.58
CA HIS A 24 24.76 -0.66 5.28
C HIS A 24 24.18 -1.36 6.51
N ARG A 25 24.82 -1.25 7.68
CA ARG A 25 24.27 -1.76 8.95
C ARG A 25 22.95 -1.09 9.32
N PHE A 26 22.81 0.21 9.07
CA PHE A 26 21.54 0.94 9.26
C PHE A 26 20.43 0.36 8.36
N THR A 27 20.74 0.06 7.09
CA THR A 27 19.81 -0.61 6.17
C THR A 27 19.33 -1.95 6.70
N LEU A 28 20.23 -2.77 7.25
CA LEU A 28 19.91 -4.11 7.77
C LEU A 28 19.15 -4.11 9.10
N SER A 29 19.17 -2.99 9.84
CA SER A 29 18.65 -2.94 11.21
C SER A 29 17.50 -1.96 11.42
N THR A 30 17.37 -0.94 10.59
CA THR A 30 16.51 0.22 10.91
C THR A 30 15.61 0.62 9.75
N ALA A 31 16.16 1.01 8.60
CA ALA A 31 15.39 1.46 7.44
C ALA A 31 16.15 1.27 6.14
N GLU A 32 15.44 0.99 5.06
CA GLU A 32 16.01 0.82 3.72
C GLU A 32 16.66 2.11 3.22
N VAL A 33 17.90 2.01 2.74
CA VAL A 33 18.63 3.08 2.06
C VAL A 33 18.59 2.80 0.56
N GLU A 34 18.06 3.76 -0.21
CA GLU A 34 17.88 3.62 -1.66
C GLU A 34 19.17 3.96 -2.41
N ASP A 35 19.80 5.11 -2.06
CA ASP A 35 21.01 5.59 -2.73
C ASP A 35 21.97 6.28 -1.75
N ILE A 36 23.27 6.33 -2.11
CA ILE A 36 24.33 7.04 -1.39
C ILE A 36 25.00 8.01 -2.35
N PHE A 37 25.13 9.27 -1.94
CA PHE A 37 25.70 10.36 -2.73
C PHE A 37 26.96 10.92 -2.03
N HIS A 38 28.06 11.02 -2.74
CA HIS A 38 29.28 11.69 -2.26
C HIS A 38 29.31 13.11 -2.82
N LYS A 39 28.99 14.09 -1.99
CA LYS A 39 28.96 15.51 -2.35
C LYS A 39 30.33 16.11 -2.25
N GLY A 40 30.67 17.00 -3.18
CA GLY A 40 31.92 17.77 -3.18
C GLY A 40 33.21 16.98 -3.48
N GLU A 41 33.15 15.68 -3.82
CA GLU A 41 34.31 14.87 -4.19
C GLU A 41 34.91 15.28 -5.53
N ASP A 42 34.12 15.88 -6.41
CA ASP A 42 34.53 16.39 -7.71
C ASP A 42 35.21 17.77 -7.63
N LEU A 43 35.29 18.41 -6.44
CA LEU A 43 35.97 19.68 -6.26
C LEU A 43 37.47 19.46 -6.02
N ARG A 44 38.29 20.04 -6.89
CA ARG A 44 39.74 19.99 -6.76
C ARG A 44 40.35 21.34 -7.17
N ASP A 45 41.31 21.84 -6.38
CA ASP A 45 41.99 23.11 -6.59
C ASP A 45 41.02 24.32 -6.70
N VAL A 46 39.99 24.31 -5.86
CA VAL A 46 39.05 25.42 -5.69
C VAL A 46 39.42 26.20 -4.44
N VAL A 47 39.86 27.43 -4.60
CA VAL A 47 40.37 28.24 -3.50
C VAL A 47 39.73 29.59 -3.41
N ALA A 48 39.83 30.27 -2.26
CA ALA A 48 39.44 31.65 -2.12
C ALA A 48 40.37 32.54 -2.96
N GLY A 49 39.82 33.20 -3.99
CA GLY A 49 40.51 34.11 -4.89
C GLY A 49 40.01 35.56 -4.69
N LYS A 50 40.96 36.52 -4.61
CA LYS A 50 40.62 37.93 -4.52
C LYS A 50 40.69 38.59 -5.88
N ILE A 51 39.63 39.28 -6.28
CA ILE A 51 39.55 40.05 -7.51
C ILE A 51 40.32 41.35 -7.30
N LEU A 52 41.46 41.51 -8.01
CA LEU A 52 42.35 42.68 -7.89
C LEU A 52 41.91 43.80 -8.84
N SER A 53 41.45 43.45 -10.06
CA SER A 53 40.98 44.43 -11.07
C SER A 53 39.83 43.88 -11.89
N VAL A 54 39.01 44.74 -12.40
CA VAL A 54 37.89 44.45 -13.28
C VAL A 54 37.93 45.39 -14.46
N GLU A 55 38.14 44.87 -15.66
CA GLU A 55 38.16 45.62 -16.91
C GLU A 55 37.06 45.12 -17.86
N ALA A 56 36.55 46.01 -18.73
CA ALA A 56 35.59 45.65 -19.76
C ALA A 56 36.24 44.75 -20.83
N HIS A 57 35.53 43.65 -21.20
CA HIS A 57 36.03 42.78 -22.27
C HIS A 57 36.00 43.48 -23.66
N PRO A 58 37.11 43.44 -24.45
CA PRO A 58 37.16 44.20 -25.71
C PRO A 58 36.13 43.76 -26.74
N ASN A 59 35.75 42.50 -26.75
CA ASN A 59 34.87 41.89 -27.75
C ASN A 59 33.47 41.55 -27.23
N SER A 60 33.12 41.93 -25.99
CA SER A 60 31.83 41.58 -25.39
C SER A 60 31.36 42.64 -24.41
N LYS A 61 30.06 42.97 -24.47
CA LYS A 61 29.43 43.93 -23.53
C LYS A 61 29.00 43.26 -22.20
N LYS A 62 29.07 41.95 -22.12
CA LYS A 62 28.62 41.16 -20.95
C LYS A 62 29.76 40.50 -20.18
N LEU A 63 30.96 40.50 -20.75
CA LEU A 63 32.09 39.85 -20.14
C LEU A 63 33.05 40.90 -19.53
N HIS A 64 33.73 40.48 -18.48
CA HIS A 64 34.75 41.26 -17.80
C HIS A 64 36.09 40.49 -17.84
N LEU A 65 37.19 41.21 -17.87
CA LEU A 65 38.55 40.71 -17.67
C LEU A 65 38.89 40.95 -16.22
N LEU A 66 39.28 39.92 -15.53
CA LEU A 66 39.62 39.92 -14.11
C LEU A 66 41.07 39.54 -13.90
N GLN A 67 41.72 40.17 -12.93
CA GLN A 67 42.92 39.63 -12.29
C GLN A 67 42.53 39.06 -10.92
N VAL A 68 42.77 37.76 -10.75
CA VAL A 68 42.41 37.03 -9.52
C VAL A 68 43.67 36.54 -8.82
N ASP A 69 43.89 37.03 -7.62
CA ASP A 69 44.94 36.54 -6.74
C ASP A 69 44.45 35.27 -6.03
N ALA A 70 45.10 34.14 -6.27
CA ALA A 70 44.78 32.85 -5.65
C ALA A 70 45.81 32.46 -4.56
N GLY A 71 46.54 33.43 -4.01
CA GLY A 71 47.48 33.28 -2.90
C GLY A 71 48.93 32.94 -3.35
N ASN A 72 49.08 32.18 -4.41
CA ASN A 72 50.38 31.76 -4.94
C ASN A 72 50.69 32.39 -6.30
N LYS A 73 49.67 32.83 -7.03
CA LYS A 73 49.80 33.41 -8.39
C LYS A 73 48.55 34.23 -8.69
N ILE A 74 48.76 35.28 -9.52
CA ILE A 74 47.66 36.06 -10.11
C ILE A 74 47.27 35.42 -11.46
N TYR A 75 45.99 35.26 -11.70
CA TYR A 75 45.41 34.64 -12.91
C TYR A 75 44.59 35.68 -13.67
N ASP A 76 44.78 35.68 -15.00
CA ASP A 76 43.88 36.45 -15.89
C ASP A 76 42.66 35.59 -16.22
N VAL A 77 41.48 36.10 -15.97
CA VAL A 77 40.21 35.35 -16.03
C VAL A 77 39.13 36.13 -16.77
N VAL A 78 38.40 35.48 -17.63
CA VAL A 78 37.21 36.05 -18.28
C VAL A 78 35.96 35.61 -17.49
N CYS A 79 35.19 36.59 -17.01
CA CYS A 79 33.99 36.32 -16.21
C CYS A 79 32.76 37.02 -16.77
N GLY A 80 31.61 36.32 -16.79
CA GLY A 80 30.33 36.85 -17.23
C GLY A 80 29.35 37.21 -16.10
N ALA A 81 29.74 37.08 -14.84
CA ALA A 81 28.86 37.33 -13.73
C ALA A 81 28.59 38.85 -13.54
N PRO A 82 27.31 39.24 -13.23
CA PRO A 82 26.90 40.65 -13.16
C PRO A 82 27.37 41.35 -11.86
N ASN A 83 27.72 40.62 -10.81
CA ASN A 83 28.07 41.15 -9.49
C ASN A 83 29.56 41.33 -9.25
N VAL A 84 30.36 41.19 -10.30
CA VAL A 84 31.83 41.30 -10.23
C VAL A 84 32.26 42.71 -9.82
N ARG A 85 33.15 42.83 -8.81
CA ARG A 85 33.79 44.10 -8.39
C ARG A 85 35.19 43.89 -7.83
N GLU A 86 36.00 44.93 -7.89
CA GLU A 86 37.32 44.92 -7.29
C GLU A 86 37.27 44.70 -5.76
N GLY A 87 38.20 43.96 -5.22
CA GLY A 87 38.27 43.61 -3.81
C GLY A 87 37.41 42.48 -3.36
N MET A 88 36.48 41.97 -4.21
CA MET A 88 35.63 40.84 -3.90
C MET A 88 36.45 39.55 -3.74
N ILE A 89 36.13 38.74 -2.73
CA ILE A 89 36.73 37.42 -2.53
C ILE A 89 35.70 36.40 -2.98
N VAL A 90 36.08 35.46 -3.84
CA VAL A 90 35.19 34.47 -4.49
C VAL A 90 35.84 33.09 -4.53
N PRO A 91 35.08 32.03 -4.62
CA PRO A 91 35.61 30.71 -4.97
C PRO A 91 36.20 30.76 -6.37
N PHE A 92 37.44 30.31 -6.52
CA PHE A 92 38.19 30.33 -7.76
C PHE A 92 38.78 28.96 -8.04
N VAL A 93 38.44 28.36 -9.17
CA VAL A 93 39.05 27.12 -9.68
C VAL A 93 40.30 27.46 -10.48
N LYS A 94 41.44 26.95 -10.05
CA LYS A 94 42.70 27.09 -10.77
C LYS A 94 42.72 26.30 -12.07
N GLU A 95 43.59 26.67 -13.00
CA GLU A 95 43.85 25.85 -14.18
C GLU A 95 44.32 24.44 -13.76
N GLY A 96 43.70 23.36 -14.30
CA GLY A 96 43.88 21.97 -13.90
C GLY A 96 42.98 21.51 -12.74
N GLY A 97 42.23 22.42 -12.10
CA GLY A 97 41.27 22.12 -11.07
C GLY A 97 39.97 21.54 -11.65
N MET A 98 39.12 21.00 -10.79
CA MET A 98 37.82 20.41 -11.18
C MET A 98 36.66 21.09 -10.42
N VAL A 99 35.57 21.30 -11.14
CA VAL A 99 34.27 21.80 -10.60
C VAL A 99 33.16 21.36 -11.49
N ALA A 100 32.00 21.02 -10.90
CA ALA A 100 30.84 20.53 -11.63
C ALA A 100 31.14 19.37 -12.60
N GLY A 101 32.06 18.48 -12.23
CA GLY A 101 32.47 17.33 -13.03
C GLY A 101 33.35 17.66 -14.24
N GLN A 102 33.85 18.92 -14.35
CA GLN A 102 34.68 19.37 -15.48
C GLN A 102 36.05 19.86 -15.01
N GLU A 103 37.09 19.47 -15.74
CA GLU A 103 38.43 20.01 -15.55
C GLU A 103 38.52 21.39 -16.21
N ILE A 104 38.97 22.40 -15.45
CA ILE A 104 39.14 23.76 -15.92
C ILE A 104 40.51 23.88 -16.58
N THR A 105 40.55 24.11 -17.87
CA THR A 105 41.76 24.32 -18.67
C THR A 105 41.79 25.74 -19.21
N CYS A 106 42.96 26.20 -19.64
CA CYS A 106 43.05 27.47 -20.36
C CYS A 106 42.12 27.47 -21.57
N ALA A 107 41.18 28.40 -21.62
CA ALA A 107 40.21 28.54 -22.69
C ALA A 107 40.14 29.94 -23.26
N ALA A 108 40.08 30.07 -24.60
CA ALA A 108 39.87 31.33 -25.27
C ALA A 108 38.38 31.71 -25.28
N ILE A 109 37.96 32.66 -24.46
CA ILE A 109 36.57 33.15 -24.34
C ILE A 109 36.45 34.48 -25.08
N ALA A 110 35.67 34.53 -26.15
CA ALA A 110 35.52 35.68 -27.04
C ALA A 110 36.89 36.24 -27.53
N GLY A 111 37.94 35.41 -27.68
CA GLY A 111 39.28 35.75 -28.17
C GLY A 111 40.28 36.20 -27.11
N VAL A 112 39.95 36.09 -25.83
CA VAL A 112 40.89 36.31 -24.69
C VAL A 112 41.04 35.02 -23.92
N GLU A 113 42.30 34.68 -23.56
CA GLU A 113 42.60 33.50 -22.74
C GLU A 113 42.14 33.71 -21.29
N SER A 114 41.46 32.67 -20.73
CA SER A 114 41.07 32.59 -19.32
C SER A 114 41.80 31.44 -18.66
N HIS A 115 42.53 31.71 -17.58
CA HIS A 115 43.32 30.75 -16.82
C HIS A 115 42.69 30.37 -15.50
N GLY A 116 41.46 29.87 -15.53
CA GLY A 116 40.64 29.50 -14.37
C GLY A 116 39.23 30.02 -14.46
N MET A 117 38.47 29.78 -13.41
CA MET A 117 37.05 30.14 -13.35
C MET A 117 36.65 30.59 -11.94
N CYS A 118 35.96 31.76 -11.82
CA CYS A 118 35.29 32.16 -10.60
C CYS A 118 33.89 31.49 -10.56
N CYS A 119 33.50 30.99 -9.39
CA CYS A 119 32.31 30.15 -9.25
C CYS A 119 31.14 30.83 -8.55
N SER A 120 29.96 30.50 -8.98
CA SER A 120 28.72 30.66 -8.26
C SER A 120 28.48 29.49 -7.28
N GLU A 121 27.46 29.57 -6.41
CA GLU A 121 27.11 28.48 -5.52
C GLU A 121 26.68 27.23 -6.30
N ARG A 122 26.05 27.40 -7.47
CA ARG A 122 25.62 26.29 -8.32
C ARG A 122 26.77 25.48 -8.89
N GLU A 123 27.85 26.16 -9.35
CA GLU A 123 29.01 25.45 -9.85
C GLU A 123 29.73 24.65 -8.74
N LEU A 124 29.69 25.15 -7.50
CA LEU A 124 30.18 24.41 -6.34
C LEU A 124 29.29 23.26 -5.91
N GLY A 125 28.08 23.15 -6.46
CA GLY A 125 27.09 22.12 -6.13
C GLY A 125 26.45 22.29 -4.74
N ILE A 126 26.40 23.52 -4.20
CA ILE A 126 25.90 23.85 -2.86
C ILE A 126 24.57 24.61 -2.83
N SER A 127 24.09 25.08 -3.97
CA SER A 127 22.75 25.61 -4.18
C SER A 127 22.39 25.65 -5.67
N ASP A 128 21.19 26.10 -6.02
CA ASP A 128 20.78 26.36 -7.41
C ASP A 128 21.10 27.79 -7.86
N ASP A 129 21.67 28.63 -6.99
CA ASP A 129 21.94 30.03 -7.29
C ASP A 129 23.14 30.16 -8.24
N HIS A 130 22.86 30.78 -9.40
CA HIS A 130 23.85 31.13 -10.43
C HIS A 130 23.64 32.57 -10.93
N ALA A 131 22.91 33.40 -10.18
CA ALA A 131 22.67 34.79 -10.56
C ALA A 131 23.95 35.64 -10.55
N GLY A 132 24.97 35.20 -9.80
CA GLY A 132 26.27 35.83 -9.70
C GLY A 132 27.34 34.93 -9.09
N LEU A 133 28.51 35.46 -8.87
CA LEU A 133 29.57 34.76 -8.14
C LEU A 133 29.19 34.67 -6.65
N MET A 134 29.57 33.56 -6.02
CA MET A 134 29.48 33.45 -4.58
C MET A 134 30.47 34.43 -3.93
N GLU A 135 30.03 35.28 -3.01
CA GLU A 135 30.88 36.19 -2.27
C GLU A 135 31.31 35.56 -0.93
N LEU A 136 32.62 35.47 -0.73
CA LEU A 136 33.23 35.03 0.54
C LEU A 136 33.40 36.21 1.48
N PRO A 137 33.40 36.02 2.82
CA PRO A 137 33.72 37.05 3.79
C PRO A 137 35.04 37.75 3.48
N GLN A 138 35.09 39.06 3.73
CA GLN A 138 36.27 39.91 3.41
C GLN A 138 37.52 39.58 4.22
N ASP A 139 37.40 38.88 5.32
CA ASP A 139 38.48 38.39 6.18
C ASP A 139 38.99 36.99 5.79
N THR A 140 38.39 36.38 4.72
CA THR A 140 38.82 35.09 4.23
C THR A 140 40.25 35.18 3.68
N SER A 141 41.14 34.29 4.14
CA SER A 141 42.52 34.22 3.66
C SER A 141 42.57 33.74 2.20
N VAL A 142 43.19 34.52 1.32
CA VAL A 142 43.37 34.18 -0.10
C VAL A 142 44.15 32.90 -0.26
N GLY A 143 43.75 32.00 -1.12
CA GLY A 143 44.40 30.71 -1.37
C GLY A 143 43.93 29.56 -0.47
N THR A 144 43.03 29.81 0.51
CA THR A 144 42.44 28.75 1.32
C THR A 144 41.53 27.89 0.46
N ASP A 145 41.60 26.56 0.61
CA ASP A 145 40.70 25.63 -0.07
C ASP A 145 39.24 25.86 0.39
N ILE A 146 38.30 25.85 -0.54
CA ILE A 146 36.92 26.12 -0.25
C ILE A 146 36.31 25.04 0.65
N CYS A 147 36.80 23.79 0.56
CA CYS A 147 36.39 22.68 1.42
C CYS A 147 36.93 22.78 2.86
N ASP A 148 37.95 23.61 3.10
CA ASP A 148 38.43 23.94 4.45
C ASP A 148 37.59 25.06 5.09
N LEU A 149 36.94 25.90 4.27
CA LEU A 149 36.07 27.00 4.72
C LEU A 149 34.66 26.54 5.04
N TYR A 150 34.14 25.59 4.29
CA TYR A 150 32.76 25.13 4.40
C TYR A 150 32.70 23.61 4.32
N ALA A 151 31.70 23.03 4.98
CA ALA A 151 31.41 21.59 5.01
C ALA A 151 30.80 21.08 3.70
N ILE A 152 31.45 21.31 2.56
CA ILE A 152 30.96 20.95 1.22
C ILE A 152 31.08 19.45 0.97
N LYS A 153 32.18 18.80 1.46
CA LYS A 153 32.36 17.35 1.32
C LYS A 153 31.46 16.63 2.32
N ASP A 154 30.53 15.85 1.82
CA ASP A 154 29.60 15.12 2.65
C ASP A 154 29.16 13.79 1.98
N THR A 155 28.88 12.78 2.79
CA THR A 155 28.18 11.57 2.37
C THR A 155 26.71 11.73 2.73
N VAL A 156 25.84 11.82 1.71
CA VAL A 156 24.40 11.94 1.87
C VAL A 156 23.75 10.64 1.40
N PHE A 157 22.81 10.10 2.15
CA PHE A 157 22.06 8.92 1.73
C PHE A 157 20.55 9.16 1.74
N GLU A 158 19.86 8.43 0.87
CA GLU A 158 18.40 8.50 0.76
C GLU A 158 17.75 7.32 1.47
N VAL A 159 16.86 7.64 2.45
CA VAL A 159 16.09 6.64 3.19
C VAL A 159 14.70 6.51 2.56
N ASP A 160 14.24 5.27 2.29
CA ASP A 160 12.86 5.02 1.87
C ASP A 160 11.87 5.41 2.98
N ASN A 161 11.04 6.40 2.68
CA ASN A 161 10.04 6.92 3.62
C ASN A 161 9.00 5.88 4.07
N LYS A 162 8.78 4.80 3.31
CA LYS A 162 7.87 3.72 3.69
C LYS A 162 8.42 2.90 4.85
N SER A 163 9.74 2.73 4.90
CA SER A 163 10.45 2.05 5.99
C SER A 163 10.34 2.78 7.33
N LEU A 164 10.01 4.09 7.33
CA LEU A 164 9.90 4.93 8.52
C LEU A 164 8.44 5.16 8.99
N THR A 165 7.45 4.45 8.43
CA THR A 165 6.03 4.76 8.67
C THR A 165 5.61 4.58 10.14
N ASN A 166 6.18 3.63 10.86
CA ASN A 166 5.94 3.37 12.28
C ASN A 166 6.87 4.15 13.22
N ARG A 167 7.94 4.78 12.69
CA ARG A 167 9.01 5.43 13.45
C ARG A 167 8.93 6.96 13.32
N PRO A 168 8.04 7.64 14.08
CA PRO A 168 7.92 9.10 14.03
C PRO A 168 9.22 9.82 14.44
N ASP A 169 10.05 9.20 15.25
CA ASP A 169 11.33 9.72 15.74
C ASP A 169 12.42 9.79 14.67
N LEU A 170 12.31 9.01 13.58
CA LEU A 170 13.33 8.94 12.52
C LEU A 170 13.09 9.93 11.35
N TRP A 171 12.14 10.84 11.47
CA TRP A 171 11.87 11.84 10.43
C TRP A 171 12.76 13.09 10.53
N GLY A 172 13.89 12.97 11.24
CA GLY A 172 14.93 13.99 11.39
C GLY A 172 16.28 13.39 11.72
N HIS A 173 17.35 14.17 11.48
CA HIS A 173 18.74 13.76 11.68
C HIS A 173 19.04 13.31 13.10
N TYR A 174 18.49 13.99 14.13
CA TYR A 174 18.75 13.65 15.54
C TYR A 174 18.23 12.25 15.92
N GLY A 175 17.04 11.87 15.44
CA GLY A 175 16.52 10.52 15.65
C GLY A 175 17.36 9.45 14.96
N ILE A 176 17.79 9.74 13.72
CA ILE A 176 18.70 8.85 12.97
C ILE A 176 20.08 8.80 13.63
N ALA A 177 20.60 9.91 14.13
CA ALA A 177 21.84 9.93 14.89
C ALA A 177 21.81 9.00 16.12
N ARG A 178 20.66 8.90 16.81
CA ARG A 178 20.45 7.94 17.91
C ARG A 178 20.63 6.50 17.45
N GLU A 179 20.14 6.15 16.26
CA GLU A 179 20.35 4.83 15.66
C GLU A 179 21.83 4.59 15.33
N PHE A 180 22.51 5.56 14.73
CA PHE A 180 23.93 5.45 14.44
C PHE A 180 24.78 5.35 15.71
N ALA A 181 24.42 6.07 16.76
CA ALA A 181 25.06 5.94 18.07
C ALA A 181 24.94 4.50 18.62
N ALA A 182 23.71 3.93 18.59
CA ALA A 182 23.48 2.56 19.04
C ALA A 182 24.23 1.53 18.17
N LEU A 183 24.22 1.69 16.84
CA LEU A 183 24.89 0.79 15.91
C LEU A 183 26.42 0.85 16.03
N SER A 184 27.00 2.04 16.24
CA SER A 184 28.44 2.21 16.36
C SER A 184 28.97 1.96 17.76
N GLY A 185 28.10 1.90 18.79
CA GLY A 185 28.48 1.86 20.19
C GLY A 185 29.09 3.18 20.70
N ARG A 186 28.77 4.29 20.03
CA ARG A 186 29.19 5.64 20.38
C ARG A 186 28.11 6.34 21.21
N GLU A 187 28.47 7.41 21.91
CA GLU A 187 27.55 8.24 22.69
C GLU A 187 26.79 9.21 21.78
N LEU A 188 25.47 9.36 22.00
CA LEU A 188 24.65 10.41 21.39
C LEU A 188 24.82 11.69 22.22
N LYS A 189 25.33 12.76 21.62
CA LYS A 189 25.41 14.08 22.24
C LYS A 189 24.00 14.66 22.37
N PRO A 190 23.66 15.34 23.50
CA PRO A 190 22.37 15.99 23.66
C PRO A 190 22.21 17.18 22.69
N LEU A 191 20.97 17.49 22.34
CA LEU A 191 20.66 18.73 21.62
C LEU A 191 20.99 19.94 22.51
N GLU A 192 21.73 20.88 21.97
CA GLU A 192 21.96 22.16 22.63
C GLU A 192 20.71 23.04 22.52
N THR A 193 20.18 23.48 23.66
CA THR A 193 18.96 24.28 23.75
C THR A 193 19.18 25.44 24.72
N VAL A 194 18.31 26.46 24.65
CA VAL A 194 18.24 27.44 25.72
C VAL A 194 17.36 26.92 26.86
N GLU A 195 17.64 27.38 28.08
CA GLU A 195 16.77 27.15 29.23
C GLU A 195 15.57 28.11 29.13
N LEU A 196 14.38 27.61 28.75
CA LEU A 196 13.18 28.43 28.56
C LEU A 196 12.70 29.11 29.84
N SER A 197 12.97 28.54 31.01
CA SER A 197 12.64 29.10 32.32
C SER A 197 13.27 30.49 32.57
N GLN A 198 14.36 30.87 31.93
CA GLN A 198 14.94 32.19 31.99
C GLN A 198 14.01 33.30 31.49
N PHE A 199 12.98 32.96 30.73
CA PHE A 199 11.98 33.85 30.16
C PHE A 199 10.64 33.90 30.94
N ASP A 200 10.49 33.13 32.02
CA ASP A 200 9.22 33.00 32.77
C ASP A 200 8.68 34.33 33.34
N GLY A 201 9.56 35.33 33.52
CA GLY A 201 9.20 36.66 33.96
C GLY A 201 8.52 37.54 32.89
N LEU A 202 8.46 37.07 31.62
CA LEU A 202 7.82 37.79 30.52
C LEU A 202 6.34 37.45 30.40
N ASP A 203 5.59 38.28 29.66
CA ASP A 203 4.15 38.06 29.41
C ASP A 203 3.92 36.82 28.52
N PRO A 204 2.80 36.09 28.76
CA PRO A 204 2.41 35.01 27.87
C PRO A 204 1.83 35.51 26.54
N ILE A 205 1.79 34.63 25.54
CA ILE A 205 1.00 34.82 24.32
C ILE A 205 -0.44 34.36 24.61
N GLN A 206 -1.43 35.00 24.00
CA GLN A 206 -2.79 34.44 23.99
C GLN A 206 -2.88 33.29 22.98
N ILE A 207 -3.08 32.08 23.51
CA ILE A 207 -3.29 30.85 22.71
C ILE A 207 -4.56 30.20 23.21
N ASP A 208 -5.55 30.02 22.34
CA ASP A 208 -6.85 29.38 22.62
C ASP A 208 -7.04 28.16 21.67
N VAL A 209 -6.96 26.97 22.24
CA VAL A 209 -7.17 25.72 21.52
C VAL A 209 -8.61 25.25 21.75
N GLN A 210 -9.46 25.39 20.75
CA GLN A 210 -10.90 25.12 20.81
C GLN A 210 -11.27 23.74 20.25
N ASP A 211 -10.31 22.98 19.71
CA ASP A 211 -10.54 21.70 19.02
C ASP A 211 -9.64 20.59 19.55
N ASP A 212 -10.21 19.41 19.77
CA ASP A 212 -9.54 18.22 20.33
C ASP A 212 -8.55 17.55 19.35
N LEU A 213 -8.52 17.97 18.08
CA LEU A 213 -7.54 17.54 17.08
C LEU A 213 -6.18 18.24 17.22
N CYS A 214 -6.07 19.26 18.07
CA CYS A 214 -4.80 19.84 18.48
C CYS A 214 -4.39 19.27 19.85
N TYR A 215 -3.32 18.48 19.90
CA TYR A 215 -2.89 17.82 21.14
C TYR A 215 -2.02 18.71 22.02
N ARG A 216 -1.16 19.51 21.40
CA ARG A 216 -0.34 20.51 22.08
C ARG A 216 -0.05 21.67 21.15
N TYR A 217 -0.07 22.89 21.66
CA TYR A 217 0.33 24.08 20.95
C TYR A 217 1.26 24.92 21.82
N THR A 218 2.49 25.14 21.34
CA THR A 218 3.46 25.99 22.04
C THR A 218 3.79 27.20 21.18
N GLY A 219 3.95 28.34 21.81
CA GLY A 219 4.31 29.58 21.14
C GLY A 219 5.27 30.45 21.98
N LEU A 220 6.13 31.21 21.30
CA LEU A 220 7.09 32.14 21.87
C LEU A 220 7.33 33.27 20.90
N LYS A 221 7.46 34.51 21.41
CA LYS A 221 7.74 35.70 20.58
C LYS A 221 9.20 36.14 20.69
N VAL A 222 9.76 36.49 19.53
CA VAL A 222 11.11 37.05 19.39
C VAL A 222 11.05 38.31 18.56
N ARG A 223 11.88 39.29 18.84
CA ARG A 223 12.02 40.56 18.09
C ARG A 223 13.47 40.97 17.85
N ASN A 224 13.67 42.07 17.14
CA ASN A 224 14.95 42.67 16.83
C ASN A 224 15.89 41.75 16.06
N ILE A 225 15.31 41.05 15.05
CA ILE A 225 16.06 40.14 14.18
C ILE A 225 16.68 40.92 13.06
N GLN A 226 18.04 41.04 13.09
CA GLN A 226 18.82 41.84 12.16
C GLN A 226 19.36 41.04 10.98
N LYS A 227 19.68 39.76 11.21
CA LYS A 227 20.21 38.85 10.17
C LYS A 227 19.07 38.35 9.27
N LYS A 228 19.26 38.45 7.96
CA LYS A 228 18.24 38.05 6.97
C LYS A 228 18.64 36.80 6.16
N VAL A 229 19.95 36.50 6.10
CA VAL A 229 20.50 35.39 5.32
C VAL A 229 21.09 34.35 6.26
N SER A 230 20.80 33.10 6.00
CA SER A 230 21.34 31.95 6.73
C SER A 230 22.85 31.76 6.53
N PRO A 231 23.57 31.24 7.52
CA PRO A 231 24.96 30.82 7.34
C PRO A 231 25.12 29.84 6.18
N VAL A 232 26.27 29.88 5.50
CA VAL A 232 26.53 29.07 4.32
C VAL A 232 26.41 27.57 4.62
N ASP A 233 26.97 27.09 5.73
CA ASP A 233 26.90 25.66 6.10
C ASP A 233 25.45 25.22 6.36
N MET A 234 24.58 26.07 6.92
CA MET A 234 23.16 25.80 7.08
C MET A 234 22.48 25.64 5.72
N ARG A 235 22.78 26.53 4.76
CA ARG A 235 22.22 26.47 3.39
C ARG A 235 22.70 25.24 2.64
N ILE A 236 23.97 24.84 2.78
CA ILE A 236 24.52 23.60 2.22
C ILE A 236 23.75 22.37 2.76
N ARG A 237 23.56 22.26 4.08
CA ARG A 237 22.81 21.17 4.70
C ARG A 237 21.37 21.10 4.20
N LEU A 238 20.68 22.25 4.13
CA LEU A 238 19.33 22.31 3.59
C LEU A 238 19.29 21.83 2.14
N TYR A 239 20.21 22.32 1.30
CA TYR A 239 20.27 21.97 -0.12
C TYR A 239 20.55 20.47 -0.33
N TYR A 240 21.51 19.90 0.42
CA TYR A 240 21.83 18.48 0.33
C TYR A 240 20.69 17.59 0.81
N CYS A 241 19.84 18.11 1.70
CA CYS A 241 18.62 17.43 2.18
C CYS A 241 17.37 17.76 1.34
N GLY A 242 17.52 18.38 0.17
CA GLY A 242 16.41 18.65 -0.77
C GLY A 242 15.57 19.89 -0.44
N SER A 243 16.03 20.76 0.48
CA SER A 243 15.38 22.02 0.84
C SER A 243 16.14 23.22 0.29
N ARG A 244 15.44 24.16 -0.31
CA ARG A 244 16.01 25.38 -0.84
C ARG A 244 16.17 26.43 0.26
N GLY A 245 17.33 27.09 0.35
CA GLY A 245 17.50 28.29 1.17
C GLY A 245 16.61 29.46 0.67
N ILE A 246 15.93 30.14 1.57
CA ILE A 246 14.99 31.25 1.28
C ILE A 246 15.48 32.50 2.01
N ASN A 247 15.32 32.53 3.34
CA ASN A 247 15.79 33.53 4.26
C ASN A 247 16.04 32.89 5.63
N LEU A 248 16.74 33.57 6.53
CA LEU A 248 17.14 33.00 7.83
C LEU A 248 15.97 32.41 8.60
N LEU A 249 14.82 33.01 8.61
CA LEU A 249 13.68 32.61 9.46
C LEU A 249 12.96 31.38 8.89
N ALA A 250 12.72 31.35 7.59
CA ALA A 250 12.17 30.19 6.92
C ALA A 250 13.15 29.01 6.93
N ASP A 251 14.44 29.29 6.72
CA ASP A 251 15.51 28.29 6.74
C ASP A 251 15.66 27.64 8.11
N LEU A 252 15.58 28.43 9.20
CA LEU A 252 15.62 27.89 10.58
C LEU A 252 14.45 26.95 10.87
N THR A 253 13.22 27.25 10.41
CA THR A 253 12.08 26.35 10.61
C THR A 253 12.25 25.04 9.81
N ASN A 254 12.73 25.13 8.56
CA ASN A 254 13.04 23.96 7.72
C ASN A 254 14.23 23.16 8.30
N TYR A 255 15.27 23.86 8.78
CA TYR A 255 16.43 23.22 9.40
C TYR A 255 16.02 22.39 10.62
N LEU A 256 15.22 22.93 11.51
CA LEU A 256 14.71 22.20 12.69
C LEU A 256 13.80 21.05 12.34
N MET A 257 12.95 21.22 11.34
CA MET A 257 12.13 20.13 10.85
C MET A 257 13.00 18.96 10.33
N LEU A 258 14.10 19.25 9.64
CA LEU A 258 15.06 18.23 9.15
C LEU A 258 15.99 17.73 10.26
N GLU A 259 16.32 18.57 11.26
CA GLU A 259 17.15 18.16 12.39
C GLU A 259 16.40 17.24 13.36
N MET A 260 15.20 17.64 13.78
CA MET A 260 14.48 17.01 14.89
C MET A 260 13.26 16.18 14.45
N GLY A 261 12.81 16.32 13.19
CA GLY A 261 11.56 15.73 12.73
C GLY A 261 10.29 16.47 13.18
N GLN A 262 10.43 17.58 13.91
CA GLN A 262 9.32 18.40 14.41
C GLN A 262 9.14 19.61 13.49
N PRO A 263 8.04 19.69 12.70
CA PRO A 263 7.77 20.87 11.89
C PRO A 263 7.45 22.07 12.80
N MET A 264 7.93 23.23 12.39
CA MET A 264 7.68 24.51 13.05
C MET A 264 7.10 25.50 12.03
N HIS A 265 6.41 26.50 12.57
CA HIS A 265 6.00 27.65 11.76
C HIS A 265 6.36 28.95 12.47
N ALA A 266 6.61 29.98 11.70
CA ALA A 266 6.89 31.29 12.21
C ALA A 266 5.96 32.31 11.52
N PHE A 267 5.20 33.03 12.33
CA PHE A 267 4.33 34.11 11.87
C PHE A 267 5.00 35.47 12.10
N ASP A 268 4.77 36.42 11.24
CA ASP A 268 5.11 37.81 11.47
C ASP A 268 4.23 38.37 12.61
N CYS A 269 4.85 38.87 13.70
CA CYS A 269 4.11 39.42 14.83
C CYS A 269 3.25 40.63 14.49
N ALA A 270 3.55 41.36 13.40
CA ALA A 270 2.72 42.49 12.94
C ALA A 270 1.40 41.99 12.32
N LYS A 271 1.37 40.77 11.80
CA LYS A 271 0.19 40.13 11.16
C LYS A 271 -0.54 39.21 12.12
N VAL A 272 0.21 38.45 12.96
CA VAL A 272 -0.34 37.42 13.87
C VAL A 272 0.20 37.64 15.29
N ASP A 273 -0.63 38.14 16.18
CA ASP A 273 -0.27 38.49 17.56
C ASP A 273 -0.88 37.57 18.65
N GLN A 274 -1.89 36.76 18.26
CA GLN A 274 -2.56 35.75 19.09
C GLN A 274 -2.97 34.54 18.22
N ILE A 275 -3.23 33.41 18.85
CA ILE A 275 -3.54 32.14 18.17
C ILE A 275 -4.88 31.59 18.68
N GLU A 276 -5.71 31.14 17.74
CA GLU A 276 -6.88 30.30 18.00
C GLU A 276 -6.76 29.07 17.07
N VAL A 277 -7.04 27.88 17.64
CA VAL A 277 -7.02 26.63 16.84
C VAL A 277 -8.41 26.02 16.83
N LYS A 278 -9.04 25.97 15.65
CA LYS A 278 -10.44 25.51 15.50
C LYS A 278 -10.75 25.01 14.09
N ARG A 279 -11.88 24.33 13.95
CA ARG A 279 -12.53 24.04 12.66
C ARG A 279 -13.65 25.06 12.41
N PHE A 280 -14.05 25.22 11.15
CA PHE A 280 -15.17 26.06 10.74
C PHE A 280 -16.39 25.21 10.41
N GLU A 281 -17.58 25.74 10.62
CA GLU A 281 -18.85 25.01 10.40
C GLU A 281 -19.18 24.82 8.90
N ALA A 282 -18.61 25.64 8.02
CA ALA A 282 -18.90 25.63 6.59
C ALA A 282 -17.61 25.76 5.75
N PRO A 283 -17.58 25.19 4.55
CA PRO A 283 -16.45 25.34 3.63
C PRO A 283 -16.22 26.80 3.23
N PHE A 284 -14.94 27.18 3.04
CA PHE A 284 -14.53 28.52 2.61
C PHE A 284 -13.28 28.44 1.70
N GLN A 285 -12.95 29.57 1.06
CA GLN A 285 -11.75 29.68 0.23
C GLN A 285 -10.59 30.23 1.06
N PHE A 286 -9.43 29.59 0.94
CA PHE A 286 -8.20 29.97 1.62
C PHE A 286 -7.02 29.96 0.66
N THR A 287 -6.20 31.00 0.66
CA THR A 287 -5.01 31.08 -0.19
C THR A 287 -3.78 30.65 0.62
N THR A 288 -3.13 29.60 0.18
CA THR A 288 -1.91 29.04 0.81
C THR A 288 -0.65 29.76 0.33
N LEU A 289 0.49 29.57 1.05
CA LEU A 289 1.80 30.19 0.76
C LEU A 289 2.29 30.01 -0.68
N ASP A 290 1.86 28.94 -1.37
CA ASP A 290 2.16 28.69 -2.79
C ASP A 290 1.29 29.53 -3.77
N GLY A 291 0.52 30.49 -3.24
CA GLY A 291 -0.39 31.35 -4.01
C GLY A 291 -1.64 30.66 -4.55
N THR A 292 -1.86 29.39 -4.19
CA THR A 292 -2.99 28.60 -4.70
C THR A 292 -4.22 28.76 -3.81
N GLN A 293 -5.36 29.10 -4.42
CA GLN A 293 -6.65 29.18 -3.73
C GLN A 293 -7.24 27.77 -3.57
N ARG A 294 -7.59 27.39 -2.35
CA ARG A 294 -8.09 26.05 -1.98
C ARG A 294 -9.42 26.14 -1.26
N THR A 295 -10.30 25.18 -1.51
CA THR A 295 -11.54 25.03 -0.74
C THR A 295 -11.23 24.19 0.51
N VAL A 296 -11.33 24.81 1.67
CA VAL A 296 -11.16 24.18 2.98
C VAL A 296 -12.53 23.75 3.49
N ASP A 297 -12.68 22.49 3.90
CA ASP A 297 -13.93 21.92 4.41
C ASP A 297 -14.03 22.00 5.95
N GLU A 298 -15.20 21.65 6.48
CA GLU A 298 -15.50 21.66 7.91
C GLU A 298 -14.69 20.65 8.76
N ASN A 299 -13.98 19.73 8.12
CA ASN A 299 -13.15 18.73 8.81
C ASN A 299 -11.68 19.14 8.88
N THR A 300 -11.31 20.26 8.27
CA THR A 300 -9.94 20.74 8.23
C THR A 300 -9.65 21.65 9.41
N LEU A 301 -8.64 21.30 10.21
CA LEU A 301 -8.21 22.09 11.35
C LEU A 301 -7.45 23.34 10.87
N MET A 302 -7.79 24.50 11.40
CA MET A 302 -7.19 25.80 11.06
C MET A 302 -6.53 26.44 12.27
N ILE A 303 -5.43 27.15 11.99
CA ILE A 303 -4.85 28.13 12.89
C ILE A 303 -5.39 29.49 12.51
N CYS A 304 -5.85 30.25 13.48
CA CYS A 304 -6.52 31.53 13.28
C CYS A 304 -5.89 32.63 14.15
N CYS A 305 -6.01 33.87 13.71
CA CYS A 305 -5.77 35.09 14.50
C CYS A 305 -7.01 35.96 14.48
N LYS A 306 -7.55 36.31 15.66
CA LYS A 306 -8.76 37.13 15.78
C LYS A 306 -9.93 36.64 14.92
N GLY A 307 -10.13 35.30 14.92
CA GLY A 307 -11.18 34.64 14.17
C GLY A 307 -10.90 34.44 12.69
N GLN A 308 -9.84 35.03 12.12
CA GLN A 308 -9.45 34.86 10.73
C GLN A 308 -8.45 33.70 10.53
N PRO A 309 -8.63 32.82 9.55
CA PRO A 309 -7.71 31.73 9.29
C PRO A 309 -6.36 32.25 8.76
N VAL A 310 -5.25 31.79 9.36
CA VAL A 310 -3.88 32.18 8.97
C VAL A 310 -3.03 30.98 8.52
N ALA A 311 -3.41 29.76 8.88
CA ALA A 311 -2.72 28.56 8.40
C ALA A 311 -3.64 27.33 8.44
N ILE A 312 -3.37 26.35 7.57
CA ILE A 312 -3.93 25.00 7.66
C ILE A 312 -3.04 24.20 8.60
N ALA A 313 -3.58 23.80 9.77
CA ALA A 313 -2.82 23.17 10.85
C ALA A 313 -2.05 21.93 10.38
N GLY A 314 -0.73 21.93 10.55
CA GLY A 314 0.18 20.85 10.19
C GLY A 314 0.37 20.62 8.69
N ILE A 315 -0.14 21.51 7.83
CA ILE A 315 -0.05 21.34 6.37
C ILE A 315 0.69 22.51 5.73
N MET A 316 0.11 23.73 5.75
CA MET A 316 0.72 24.90 5.10
C MET A 316 0.18 26.22 5.65
N GLY A 317 1.05 27.20 5.77
CA GLY A 317 0.70 28.57 6.13
C GLY A 317 -0.16 29.28 5.07
N GLY A 318 -0.80 30.38 5.46
CA GLY A 318 -1.53 31.28 4.57
C GLY A 318 -0.62 32.36 3.99
N LEU A 319 -0.91 32.78 2.77
CA LEU A 319 -0.16 33.81 2.05
C LEU A 319 -0.13 35.15 2.82
N ASP A 320 -1.25 35.55 3.44
CA ASP A 320 -1.38 36.85 4.11
C ASP A 320 -0.62 36.89 5.48
N SER A 321 -0.17 35.75 6.00
CA SER A 321 0.57 35.61 7.26
C SER A 321 2.07 35.33 7.06
N GLU A 322 2.55 35.35 5.82
CA GLU A 322 3.92 35.05 5.44
C GLU A 322 4.94 36.02 6.04
N ILE A 323 6.12 35.47 6.36
CA ILE A 323 7.32 36.23 6.72
C ILE A 323 7.87 36.91 5.45
N GLU A 324 8.11 38.21 5.56
CA GLU A 324 8.68 39.03 4.50
C GLU A 324 10.12 39.43 4.84
N ASP A 325 10.85 40.01 3.88
CA ASP A 325 12.26 40.38 4.08
C ASP A 325 12.48 41.46 5.14
N ASP A 326 11.46 42.26 5.46
CA ASP A 326 11.49 43.31 6.49
C ASP A 326 10.99 42.81 7.87
N THR A 327 10.46 41.57 7.96
CA THR A 327 10.02 41.01 9.24
C THR A 327 11.17 40.99 10.24
N ASP A 328 10.99 41.66 11.37
CA ASP A 328 11.98 41.77 12.48
C ASP A 328 11.51 41.11 13.78
N SER A 329 10.24 40.64 13.79
CA SER A 329 9.63 40.04 14.99
C SER A 329 8.74 38.86 14.60
N LEU A 330 8.89 37.76 15.36
CA LEU A 330 8.23 36.49 15.12
C LEU A 330 7.36 36.04 16.27
N LEU A 331 6.23 35.42 15.94
CA LEU A 331 5.55 34.44 16.77
C LEU A 331 5.90 33.04 16.27
N LEU A 332 6.70 32.32 17.05
CA LEU A 332 7.09 30.95 16.74
C LEU A 332 5.98 29.98 17.16
N GLU A 333 5.71 29.00 16.33
CA GLU A 333 4.82 27.88 16.59
C GLU A 333 5.61 26.58 16.59
N SER A 334 5.36 25.75 17.59
CA SER A 334 5.64 24.32 17.54
C SER A 334 4.45 23.59 18.15
N ALA A 335 3.77 22.79 17.35
CA ALA A 335 2.50 22.18 17.74
C ALA A 335 2.45 20.69 17.43
N ASN A 336 1.43 20.01 17.95
CA ASN A 336 1.15 18.62 17.67
C ASN A 336 -0.34 18.44 17.38
N PHE A 337 -0.63 17.80 16.25
CA PHE A 337 -1.99 17.64 15.73
C PHE A 337 -2.33 16.17 15.51
N ASP A 338 -3.63 15.85 15.47
CA ASP A 338 -4.11 14.51 15.12
C ASP A 338 -3.61 14.06 13.75
N ALA A 339 -2.82 12.99 13.71
CA ALA A 339 -2.17 12.50 12.52
C ALA A 339 -3.18 12.09 11.43
N VAL A 340 -4.34 11.55 11.82
CA VAL A 340 -5.40 11.10 10.88
C VAL A 340 -6.07 12.30 10.24
N SER A 341 -6.33 13.35 11.04
CA SER A 341 -6.92 14.61 10.56
C SER A 341 -5.99 15.29 9.55
N VAL A 342 -4.70 15.44 9.86
CA VAL A 342 -3.70 16.02 8.94
C VAL A 342 -3.62 15.22 7.65
N ARG A 343 -3.50 13.89 7.73
CA ARG A 343 -3.44 13.01 6.56
C ARG A 343 -4.67 13.14 5.66
N LYS A 344 -5.87 13.10 6.25
CA LYS A 344 -7.13 13.20 5.51
C LYS A 344 -7.28 14.58 4.85
N SER A 345 -6.97 15.66 5.57
CA SER A 345 -7.04 17.02 5.05
C SER A 345 -6.02 17.26 3.94
N SER A 346 -4.76 16.83 4.12
CA SER A 346 -3.71 16.87 3.10
C SER A 346 -4.13 16.14 1.80
N THR A 347 -4.75 14.95 1.92
CA THR A 347 -5.24 14.17 0.78
C THR A 347 -6.40 14.87 0.07
N ARG A 348 -7.40 15.41 0.81
CA ARG A 348 -8.55 16.12 0.23
C ARG A 348 -8.14 17.39 -0.51
N LEU A 349 -7.19 18.13 0.06
CA LEU A 349 -6.66 19.36 -0.53
C LEU A 349 -5.68 19.10 -1.68
N GLY A 350 -5.24 17.84 -1.90
CA GLY A 350 -4.19 17.50 -2.84
C GLY A 350 -2.86 18.18 -2.51
N LEU A 351 -2.60 18.43 -1.21
CA LEU A 351 -1.47 19.23 -0.72
C LEU A 351 -0.63 18.41 0.27
N ARG A 352 0.40 17.74 -0.25
CA ARG A 352 1.33 16.95 0.55
C ARG A 352 2.64 17.69 0.73
N THR A 353 2.89 18.19 1.93
CA THR A 353 4.09 18.95 2.30
C THR A 353 5.01 18.14 3.20
N ASP A 354 6.26 18.57 3.37
CA ASP A 354 7.22 17.98 4.31
C ASP A 354 6.70 17.99 5.75
N ALA A 355 5.97 19.04 6.15
CA ALA A 355 5.30 19.13 7.43
C ALA A 355 4.18 18.10 7.56
N SER A 356 3.26 18.00 6.58
CA SER A 356 2.16 17.04 6.62
C SER A 356 2.64 15.59 6.60
N MET A 357 3.72 15.28 5.88
CA MET A 357 4.35 13.95 5.86
C MET A 357 4.89 13.53 7.24
N ARG A 358 5.31 14.49 8.07
CA ARG A 358 5.78 14.23 9.43
C ARG A 358 4.61 14.14 10.41
N TYR A 359 3.68 15.10 10.40
CA TYR A 359 2.51 15.08 11.29
C TYR A 359 1.65 13.82 11.12
N GLU A 360 1.49 13.29 9.88
CA GLU A 360 0.73 12.06 9.66
C GLU A 360 1.36 10.81 10.32
N LYS A 361 2.59 10.91 10.87
CA LYS A 361 3.31 9.82 11.53
C LYS A 361 3.08 9.73 13.05
N THR A 362 2.23 10.58 13.61
CA THR A 362 1.95 10.60 15.06
C THR A 362 3.18 11.06 15.85
N LEU A 363 3.61 12.29 15.59
CA LEU A 363 4.76 12.91 16.27
C LEU A 363 4.55 12.98 17.78
N ASP A 364 5.67 13.10 18.52
CA ASP A 364 5.67 13.23 19.98
C ASP A 364 5.33 14.67 20.41
N PRO A 365 4.26 14.91 21.18
CA PRO A 365 3.95 16.23 21.70
C PRO A 365 5.04 16.80 22.64
N GLU A 366 5.85 15.94 23.27
CA GLU A 366 6.94 16.41 24.16
C GLU A 366 8.07 17.12 23.38
N MET A 367 8.15 16.92 22.07
CA MET A 367 9.12 17.63 21.22
C MET A 367 8.78 19.10 21.00
N CYS A 368 7.52 19.52 21.18
CA CYS A 368 7.10 20.90 20.91
C CYS A 368 7.93 21.97 21.67
N PRO A 369 8.06 21.94 22.99
CA PRO A 369 8.87 22.93 23.72
C PRO A 369 10.37 22.78 23.43
N THR A 370 10.87 21.56 23.19
CA THR A 370 12.28 21.31 22.83
C THR A 370 12.63 21.97 21.51
N ALA A 371 11.72 21.93 20.52
CA ALA A 371 11.91 22.57 19.23
C ALA A 371 11.96 24.10 19.36
N ILE A 372 11.09 24.71 20.18
CA ILE A 372 11.17 26.15 20.48
C ILE A 372 12.52 26.51 21.13
N ALA A 373 12.94 25.73 22.14
CA ALA A 373 14.23 25.96 22.82
C ALA A 373 15.44 25.84 21.86
N ARG A 374 15.40 24.86 20.95
CA ARG A 374 16.45 24.68 19.94
C ARG A 374 16.45 25.80 18.90
N PHE A 375 15.28 26.24 18.42
CA PHE A 375 15.16 27.37 17.51
C PHE A 375 15.76 28.64 18.09
N VAL A 376 15.39 28.98 19.33
CA VAL A 376 15.91 30.15 20.02
C VAL A 376 17.43 30.07 20.19
N LYS A 377 17.99 28.88 20.52
CA LYS A 377 19.45 28.67 20.61
C LYS A 377 20.13 28.99 19.30
N LEU A 378 19.68 28.38 18.19
CA LEU A 378 20.28 28.59 16.88
C LEU A 378 20.13 30.03 16.38
N LEU A 379 18.96 30.65 16.62
CA LEU A 379 18.75 32.05 16.24
C LEU A 379 19.70 32.98 17.00
N LEU A 380 19.86 32.81 18.32
CA LEU A 380 20.74 33.65 19.15
C LEU A 380 22.23 33.43 18.81
N ASP A 381 22.64 32.23 18.39
CA ASP A 381 24.00 31.97 17.92
C ASP A 381 24.28 32.69 16.59
N ILE A 382 23.30 32.77 15.68
CA ILE A 382 23.42 33.42 14.38
C ILE A 382 23.23 34.95 14.52
N ASP A 383 22.24 35.38 15.30
CA ASP A 383 21.88 36.79 15.50
C ASP A 383 21.80 37.10 17.02
N PRO A 384 22.94 37.45 17.64
CA PRO A 384 22.99 37.81 19.08
C PRO A 384 22.19 39.06 19.46
N GLN A 385 21.69 39.82 18.46
CA GLN A 385 20.84 41.00 18.73
C GLN A 385 19.36 40.65 18.89
N ALA A 386 18.95 39.46 18.49
CA ALA A 386 17.59 38.98 18.65
C ALA A 386 17.22 38.86 20.15
N GLN A 387 15.99 39.17 20.49
CA GLN A 387 15.49 39.24 21.86
C GLN A 387 14.20 38.44 22.02
N VAL A 388 14.17 37.49 22.94
CA VAL A 388 12.93 36.85 23.37
C VAL A 388 12.09 37.86 24.19
N ILE A 389 10.81 38.03 23.82
CA ILE A 389 9.90 39.03 24.39
C ILE A 389 8.62 38.45 24.99
N SER A 390 8.49 37.14 25.01
CA SER A 390 7.43 36.45 25.75
C SER A 390 7.99 35.25 26.48
N ARG A 391 7.33 34.79 27.55
CA ARG A 391 7.58 33.44 28.03
C ARG A 391 7.03 32.41 27.07
N LEU A 392 7.46 31.15 27.20
CA LEU A 392 6.81 30.05 26.52
C LEU A 392 5.36 29.97 26.98
N THR A 393 4.44 30.02 26.03
CA THR A 393 3.03 29.66 26.27
C THR A 393 2.81 28.25 25.74
N ASP A 394 2.36 27.37 26.61
CA ASP A 394 2.22 25.94 26.37
C ASP A 394 0.81 25.48 26.73
N VAL A 395 0.01 25.13 25.74
CA VAL A 395 -1.35 24.60 25.90
C VAL A 395 -1.33 23.12 25.55
N TYR A 396 -1.34 22.26 26.57
CA TYR A 396 -1.23 20.82 26.42
C TYR A 396 -2.58 20.13 26.66
N CYS A 397 -3.32 19.86 25.57
CA CYS A 397 -4.69 19.35 25.60
C CYS A 397 -4.76 17.82 25.76
N LYS A 398 -3.87 17.08 25.10
CA LYS A 398 -3.92 15.61 25.10
C LYS A 398 -2.52 15.00 25.21
N LYS A 399 -2.28 14.27 26.31
CA LYS A 399 -1.03 13.55 26.58
C LYS A 399 -1.12 12.10 26.11
N TYR A 400 -0.03 11.58 25.56
CA TYR A 400 0.12 10.15 25.38
C TYR A 400 0.43 9.48 26.73
N PRO A 401 -0.01 8.22 26.92
CA PRO A 401 0.30 7.49 28.14
C PRO A 401 1.80 7.16 28.22
N GLN A 402 2.34 7.19 29.43
CA GLN A 402 3.65 6.60 29.69
C GLN A 402 3.54 5.08 29.59
N VAL A 403 4.46 4.46 28.86
CA VAL A 403 4.49 3.00 28.65
C VAL A 403 5.65 2.40 29.43
N SER A 404 5.34 1.49 30.34
CA SER A 404 6.32 0.70 31.10
C SER A 404 6.06 -0.78 30.86
N LEU A 405 7.08 -1.53 30.44
CA LEU A 405 6.98 -2.94 30.07
C LEU A 405 7.86 -3.79 30.98
N ARG A 406 7.35 -4.95 31.44
CA ARG A 406 8.10 -5.92 32.24
C ARG A 406 8.11 -7.28 31.58
N PHE A 407 9.26 -7.92 31.56
CA PHE A 407 9.44 -9.28 31.02
C PHE A 407 10.69 -9.93 31.60
N ASP A 408 10.68 -11.25 31.69
CA ASP A 408 11.81 -12.05 32.16
C ASP A 408 12.82 -12.38 31.06
N LYS A 409 13.99 -12.85 31.43
CA LYS A 409 15.03 -13.28 30.49
C LYS A 409 14.56 -14.45 29.61
N ALA A 410 13.73 -15.34 30.17
CA ALA A 410 13.23 -16.52 29.43
C ALA A 410 12.30 -16.10 28.29
N TYR A 411 11.58 -14.96 28.41
CA TYR A 411 10.80 -14.40 27.33
C TYR A 411 11.69 -13.98 26.17
N VAL A 412 12.81 -13.27 26.43
CA VAL A 412 13.78 -12.88 25.41
C VAL A 412 14.35 -14.10 24.71
N ASP A 413 14.87 -15.09 25.45
CA ASP A 413 15.50 -16.30 24.90
C ASP A 413 14.53 -17.13 24.06
N ARG A 414 13.27 -17.21 24.46
CA ARG A 414 12.23 -17.92 23.71
C ARG A 414 11.92 -17.26 22.38
N TYR A 415 11.85 -15.92 22.34
CA TYR A 415 11.54 -15.20 21.11
C TYR A 415 12.73 -15.11 20.15
N THR A 416 13.94 -14.94 20.68
CA THR A 416 15.16 -14.83 19.88
C THR A 416 15.74 -16.20 19.49
N GLY A 417 15.48 -17.24 20.26
CA GLY A 417 16.06 -18.58 20.07
C GLY A 417 17.55 -18.65 20.44
N ILE A 418 18.13 -17.58 20.97
CA ILE A 418 19.53 -17.48 21.39
C ILE A 418 19.65 -16.82 22.77
N ALA A 419 20.77 -17.06 23.44
CA ALA A 419 21.07 -16.45 24.73
C ALA A 419 21.85 -15.14 24.54
N ILE A 420 21.15 -14.00 24.53
CA ILE A 420 21.79 -12.65 24.55
C ILE A 420 22.01 -12.28 26.02
N SER A 421 23.21 -11.79 26.40
CA SER A 421 23.49 -11.45 27.81
C SER A 421 22.62 -10.29 28.32
N ASN A 422 22.36 -10.26 29.61
CA ASN A 422 21.57 -9.18 30.24
C ASN A 422 22.22 -7.81 30.05
N GLU A 423 23.55 -7.75 30.13
CA GLU A 423 24.36 -6.56 29.92
C GLU A 423 24.13 -6.01 28.51
N ARG A 424 24.22 -6.90 27.50
CA ARG A 424 24.00 -6.51 26.09
C ARG A 424 22.60 -6.01 25.82
N ILE A 425 21.58 -6.63 26.45
CA ILE A 425 20.19 -6.16 26.36
C ILE A 425 20.07 -4.76 26.94
N LEU A 426 20.59 -4.51 28.14
CA LEU A 426 20.55 -3.23 28.80
C LEU A 426 21.31 -2.13 28.04
N GLU A 427 22.50 -2.43 27.54
CA GLU A 427 23.31 -1.54 26.70
C GLU A 427 22.54 -1.11 25.45
N THR A 428 21.97 -2.10 24.74
CA THR A 428 21.17 -1.83 23.53
C THR A 428 19.99 -0.90 23.81
N LEU A 429 19.18 -1.24 24.81
CA LEU A 429 17.99 -0.45 25.12
C LEU A 429 18.34 0.96 25.58
N ARG A 430 19.38 1.12 26.41
CA ARG A 430 19.85 2.43 26.87
C ARG A 430 20.41 3.28 25.73
N ALA A 431 21.18 2.68 24.81
CA ALA A 431 21.71 3.37 23.62
C ALA A 431 20.58 3.91 22.73
N LEU A 432 19.44 3.22 22.66
CA LEU A 432 18.24 3.66 21.94
C LEU A 432 17.37 4.66 22.74
N GLY A 433 17.76 5.00 23.99
CA GLY A 433 17.08 5.98 24.83
C GLY A 433 15.96 5.40 25.73
N PHE A 434 15.83 4.07 25.82
CA PHE A 434 14.91 3.44 26.78
C PHE A 434 15.48 3.51 28.21
N GLY A 435 14.62 3.77 29.18
CA GLY A 435 14.96 3.58 30.60
C GLY A 435 14.92 2.07 30.91
N ALA A 436 16.09 1.40 30.97
CA ALA A 436 16.13 -0.04 31.16
C ALA A 436 16.89 -0.47 32.41
N GLN A 437 16.28 -1.33 33.24
CA GLN A 437 16.83 -1.89 34.47
C GLN A 437 16.54 -3.39 34.53
N PHE A 438 17.39 -4.13 35.25
CA PHE A 438 17.21 -5.57 35.52
C PHE A 438 17.37 -5.80 37.03
N ASP A 439 16.37 -6.37 37.69
CA ASP A 439 16.35 -6.60 39.13
C ASP A 439 16.89 -7.96 39.56
N GLY A 440 17.39 -8.76 38.64
CA GLY A 440 17.85 -10.13 38.86
C GLY A 440 16.83 -11.20 38.41
N GLN A 441 15.59 -10.81 38.14
CA GLN A 441 14.51 -11.67 37.63
C GLN A 441 13.87 -11.13 36.35
N GLU A 442 13.47 -9.86 36.35
CA GLU A 442 12.77 -9.22 35.26
C GLU A 442 13.50 -7.94 34.77
N PHE A 443 13.34 -7.68 33.50
CA PHE A 443 13.63 -6.37 32.91
C PHE A 443 12.41 -5.45 33.10
N GLN A 444 12.68 -4.24 33.59
CA GLN A 444 11.74 -3.14 33.58
C GLN A 444 12.22 -2.12 32.55
N VAL A 445 11.39 -1.82 31.57
CA VAL A 445 11.72 -0.93 30.45
C VAL A 445 10.71 0.21 30.39
N GLU A 446 11.19 1.43 30.59
CA GLU A 446 10.44 2.65 30.38
C GLU A 446 10.61 3.10 28.94
N VAL A 447 9.50 3.17 28.19
CA VAL A 447 9.49 3.56 26.79
C VAL A 447 9.56 5.09 26.69
N PRO A 448 10.52 5.67 25.95
CA PRO A 448 10.61 7.12 25.77
C PRO A 448 9.39 7.66 25.02
N SER A 449 9.02 8.92 25.27
CA SER A 449 7.81 9.55 24.73
C SER A 449 7.73 9.46 23.19
N TRP A 450 8.83 9.66 22.49
CA TRP A 450 8.90 9.59 21.02
C TRP A 450 8.70 8.20 20.42
N ARG A 451 8.76 7.13 21.23
CA ARG A 451 8.44 5.74 20.84
C ARG A 451 7.08 5.28 21.39
N ALA A 452 6.54 6.01 22.39
CA ALA A 452 5.31 5.65 23.07
C ALA A 452 4.02 6.12 22.35
N THR A 453 4.12 6.90 21.26
CA THR A 453 2.95 7.45 20.55
C THR A 453 2.13 6.38 19.85
N LYS A 454 2.80 5.38 19.24
CA LYS A 454 2.17 4.22 18.56
C LYS A 454 3.09 3.04 18.27
N ASP A 455 4.38 3.21 18.48
CA ASP A 455 5.42 2.32 17.95
C ASP A 455 5.73 1.19 18.94
N VAL A 456 6.13 1.51 20.18
CA VAL A 456 6.46 0.50 21.19
C VAL A 456 5.36 0.45 22.25
N THR A 457 4.55 -0.61 22.23
CA THR A 457 3.37 -0.76 23.10
C THR A 457 3.32 -2.10 23.86
N ILE A 458 4.01 -3.12 23.36
CA ILE A 458 4.03 -4.48 23.92
C ILE A 458 5.45 -5.01 24.06
N LYS A 459 5.61 -6.09 24.81
CA LYS A 459 6.92 -6.75 25.04
C LYS A 459 7.62 -7.20 23.76
N ALA A 460 6.84 -7.62 22.74
CA ALA A 460 7.39 -8.07 21.47
C ALA A 460 8.11 -6.93 20.73
N ASP A 461 7.64 -5.69 20.86
CA ASP A 461 8.29 -4.52 20.25
C ASP A 461 9.69 -4.30 20.87
N ILE A 462 9.86 -4.59 22.17
CA ILE A 462 11.19 -4.54 22.82
C ILE A 462 12.10 -5.66 22.30
N ILE A 463 11.56 -6.84 21.98
CA ILE A 463 12.36 -7.91 21.38
C ILE A 463 12.89 -7.47 20.00
N GLU A 464 12.07 -6.78 19.21
CA GLU A 464 12.50 -6.21 17.93
C GLU A 464 13.68 -5.25 18.13
N GLU A 465 13.60 -4.32 19.10
CA GLU A 465 14.67 -3.39 19.41
C GLU A 465 16.00 -4.09 19.75
N ILE A 466 15.91 -5.15 20.58
CA ILE A 466 17.08 -5.95 20.97
C ILE A 466 17.66 -6.67 19.74
N THR A 467 16.83 -7.33 18.94
CA THR A 467 17.28 -8.19 17.84
C THR A 467 17.81 -7.42 16.66
N ARG A 468 17.17 -6.29 16.28
CA ARG A 468 17.62 -5.48 15.15
C ARG A 468 19.00 -4.85 15.38
N ILE A 469 19.30 -4.39 16.61
CA ILE A 469 20.62 -3.85 16.97
C ILE A 469 21.64 -4.98 17.22
N TYR A 470 21.22 -6.14 17.74
CA TYR A 470 22.07 -7.30 17.78
C TYR A 470 22.54 -7.72 16.40
N GLY A 471 21.69 -7.56 15.37
CA GLY A 471 21.93 -7.84 13.96
C GLY A 471 21.43 -9.23 13.58
N TYR A 472 20.51 -9.29 12.63
CA TYR A 472 19.92 -10.55 12.17
C TYR A 472 20.93 -11.52 11.53
N ASP A 473 22.01 -11.00 10.97
CA ASP A 473 23.11 -11.82 10.42
C ASP A 473 23.89 -12.59 11.48
N ASN A 474 23.78 -12.21 12.76
CA ASN A 474 24.37 -12.92 13.87
C ASN A 474 23.55 -14.11 14.38
N PHE A 475 22.32 -14.29 13.83
CA PHE A 475 21.49 -15.44 14.18
C PHE A 475 21.87 -16.66 13.35
N GLN A 476 22.08 -17.80 14.03
CA GLN A 476 22.33 -19.07 13.34
C GLN A 476 21.01 -19.61 12.79
N ILE A 477 21.00 -19.96 11.51
CA ILE A 477 19.85 -20.63 10.89
C ILE A 477 19.66 -22.00 11.54
N GLN A 478 18.50 -22.21 12.16
CA GLN A 478 18.12 -23.49 12.77
C GLN A 478 16.91 -24.07 12.05
N THR A 479 17.01 -25.34 11.69
CA THR A 479 15.86 -26.07 11.17
C THR A 479 14.85 -26.31 12.29
N THR A 480 13.63 -25.85 12.10
CA THR A 480 12.54 -26.13 13.04
C THR A 480 12.26 -27.64 13.10
N ARG A 481 12.13 -28.16 14.30
CA ARG A 481 11.72 -29.55 14.54
C ARG A 481 10.29 -29.54 15.06
N SER A 482 9.37 -30.11 14.31
CA SER A 482 7.99 -30.31 14.74
C SER A 482 7.59 -31.77 14.54
N ALA A 483 6.71 -32.26 15.39
CA ALA A 483 6.11 -33.58 15.17
C ALA A 483 5.22 -33.51 13.91
N LEU A 484 5.39 -34.48 13.01
CA LEU A 484 4.55 -34.62 11.84
C LEU A 484 3.29 -35.39 12.23
N TYR A 485 2.15 -34.72 12.14
CA TYR A 485 0.85 -35.36 12.32
C TYR A 485 0.15 -35.44 10.95
N PRO A 486 -0.53 -36.57 10.68
CA PRO A 486 -1.33 -36.67 9.46
C PRO A 486 -2.42 -35.59 9.46
N GLU A 487 -2.38 -34.70 8.47
CA GLU A 487 -3.43 -33.72 8.32
C GLU A 487 -4.72 -34.38 7.82
N LYS A 488 -5.82 -34.15 8.54
CA LYS A 488 -7.16 -34.57 8.10
C LYS A 488 -7.73 -33.48 7.21
N ARG A 489 -7.71 -33.70 5.90
CA ARG A 489 -8.38 -32.79 4.96
C ARG A 489 -9.88 -32.66 5.30
N SER A 490 -10.38 -31.45 5.30
CA SER A 490 -11.80 -31.17 5.50
C SER A 490 -12.66 -31.82 4.39
N ALA A 491 -13.94 -32.05 4.66
CA ALA A 491 -14.87 -32.54 3.64
C ALA A 491 -14.95 -31.60 2.43
N GLY A 492 -14.89 -30.28 2.66
CA GLY A 492 -14.84 -29.27 1.61
C GLY A 492 -13.61 -29.41 0.71
N ASN A 493 -12.40 -29.51 1.29
CA ASN A 493 -11.17 -29.67 0.52
C ASN A 493 -11.14 -31.00 -0.27
N LYS A 494 -11.71 -32.06 0.28
CA LYS A 494 -11.83 -33.34 -0.44
C LYS A 494 -12.79 -33.22 -1.62
N ALA A 495 -13.96 -32.60 -1.42
CA ALA A 495 -14.92 -32.40 -2.49
C ALA A 495 -14.35 -31.52 -3.61
N ASP A 496 -13.65 -30.42 -3.24
CA ASP A 496 -12.99 -29.54 -4.21
C ASP A 496 -11.97 -30.29 -5.06
N ASN A 497 -11.05 -31.05 -4.42
CA ASN A 497 -9.98 -31.78 -5.12
C ASN A 497 -10.55 -32.86 -6.04
N PHE A 498 -11.50 -33.68 -5.55
CA PHE A 498 -12.14 -34.68 -6.39
C PHE A 498 -12.90 -34.05 -7.58
N THR A 499 -13.58 -32.92 -7.35
CA THR A 499 -14.25 -32.18 -8.43
C THR A 499 -13.24 -31.72 -9.47
N LYS A 500 -12.12 -31.13 -9.06
CA LYS A 500 -11.06 -30.70 -9.99
C LYS A 500 -10.44 -31.88 -10.77
N ASP A 501 -10.12 -32.97 -10.06
CA ASP A 501 -9.58 -34.17 -10.69
C ASP A 501 -10.52 -34.73 -11.77
N ILE A 502 -11.82 -34.80 -11.50
CA ILE A 502 -12.83 -35.29 -12.46
C ILE A 502 -12.92 -34.33 -13.66
N LEU A 503 -13.04 -33.04 -13.41
CA LEU A 503 -13.20 -32.03 -14.48
C LEU A 503 -11.96 -31.94 -15.37
N VAL A 504 -10.75 -32.02 -14.82
CA VAL A 504 -9.51 -31.95 -15.59
C VAL A 504 -9.17 -33.27 -16.25
N GLN A 505 -9.16 -34.38 -15.51
CA GLN A 505 -8.61 -35.64 -16.02
C GLN A 505 -9.60 -36.39 -16.93
N ARG A 506 -10.91 -36.34 -16.62
CA ARG A 506 -11.93 -37.05 -17.38
C ARG A 506 -12.57 -36.19 -18.47
N TYR A 507 -12.84 -34.90 -18.18
CA TYR A 507 -13.57 -34.04 -19.10
C TYR A 507 -12.67 -32.98 -19.79
N HIS A 508 -11.39 -32.93 -19.44
CA HIS A 508 -10.38 -32.05 -20.04
C HIS A 508 -10.73 -30.56 -19.99
N LEU A 509 -11.46 -30.15 -18.93
CA LEU A 509 -11.76 -28.75 -18.71
C LEU A 509 -10.56 -28.00 -18.14
N HIS A 510 -10.44 -26.73 -18.48
CA HIS A 510 -9.40 -25.85 -17.97
C HIS A 510 -9.85 -25.13 -16.69
N GLU A 511 -9.08 -25.23 -15.62
CA GLU A 511 -9.31 -24.43 -14.41
C GLU A 511 -8.91 -22.99 -14.68
N VAL A 512 -9.81 -22.03 -14.34
CA VAL A 512 -9.55 -20.60 -14.41
C VAL A 512 -9.72 -19.97 -13.04
N HIS A 513 -9.06 -18.85 -12.81
CA HIS A 513 -9.17 -18.05 -11.60
C HIS A 513 -9.54 -16.62 -11.95
N SER A 514 -10.53 -16.09 -11.26
CA SER A 514 -11.01 -14.74 -11.43
C SER A 514 -11.11 -14.00 -10.09
N TYR A 515 -11.28 -12.69 -10.17
CA TYR A 515 -11.55 -11.87 -8.98
C TYR A 515 -13.02 -12.00 -8.54
N ILE A 516 -13.28 -11.67 -7.29
CA ILE A 516 -14.61 -11.80 -6.66
C ILE A 516 -15.61 -10.72 -7.12
N TRP A 517 -15.23 -9.78 -7.96
CA TRP A 517 -16.12 -8.74 -8.48
C TRP A 517 -16.57 -8.99 -9.91
N PHE A 518 -17.69 -8.37 -10.30
CA PHE A 518 -18.11 -8.28 -11.68
C PHE A 518 -17.24 -7.24 -12.43
N ASP A 519 -16.96 -7.50 -13.70
CA ASP A 519 -16.50 -6.49 -14.65
C ASP A 519 -17.74 -5.89 -15.33
N ALA A 520 -18.19 -4.72 -14.87
CA ALA A 520 -19.41 -4.08 -15.36
C ALA A 520 -19.34 -3.74 -16.85
N LYS A 521 -18.17 -3.37 -17.36
CA LYS A 521 -17.93 -3.09 -18.77
C LYS A 521 -18.12 -4.35 -19.63
N LYS A 522 -17.48 -5.47 -19.26
CA LYS A 522 -17.62 -6.75 -19.96
C LYS A 522 -19.05 -7.29 -19.87
N CYS A 523 -19.70 -7.16 -18.72
CA CYS A 523 -21.12 -7.51 -18.57
C CYS A 523 -22.01 -6.71 -19.54
N LYS A 524 -21.80 -5.41 -19.63
CA LYS A 524 -22.52 -4.52 -20.55
C LYS A 524 -22.31 -4.90 -22.02
N ASP A 525 -21.08 -5.24 -22.40
CA ASP A 525 -20.75 -5.68 -23.78
C ASP A 525 -21.48 -6.96 -24.14
N LEU A 526 -21.64 -7.88 -23.20
CA LEU A 526 -22.44 -9.11 -23.35
C LEU A 526 -23.97 -8.87 -23.20
N GLY A 527 -24.40 -7.68 -22.77
CA GLY A 527 -25.81 -7.37 -22.47
C GLY A 527 -26.33 -8.01 -21.21
N ILE A 528 -25.43 -8.27 -20.26
CA ILE A 528 -25.76 -8.78 -18.94
C ILE A 528 -25.87 -7.61 -17.97
N ALA A 529 -26.98 -7.51 -17.24
CA ALA A 529 -27.10 -6.53 -16.16
C ALA A 529 -26.28 -6.99 -14.95
N VAL A 530 -25.49 -6.09 -14.38
CA VAL A 530 -24.83 -6.33 -13.10
C VAL A 530 -25.87 -6.24 -12.00
N GLU A 531 -25.94 -7.28 -11.17
CA GLU A 531 -26.83 -7.32 -10.02
C GLU A 531 -26.28 -6.41 -8.90
N GLU A 532 -27.16 -5.68 -8.24
CA GLU A 532 -26.77 -4.89 -7.07
C GLU A 532 -26.29 -5.81 -5.94
N ASN A 533 -25.18 -5.47 -5.35
CA ASN A 533 -24.55 -6.19 -4.24
C ASN A 533 -23.61 -5.27 -3.47
N VAL A 534 -22.86 -5.84 -2.53
CA VAL A 534 -21.81 -5.14 -1.79
C VAL A 534 -20.79 -4.51 -2.75
N LYS A 535 -20.47 -3.24 -2.51
CA LYS A 535 -19.50 -2.48 -3.30
C LYS A 535 -18.23 -2.24 -2.52
N LEU A 536 -17.09 -2.22 -3.24
CA LEU A 536 -15.79 -1.85 -2.69
C LEU A 536 -15.73 -0.34 -2.47
N LEU A 537 -15.20 0.11 -1.34
CA LEU A 537 -15.00 1.54 -1.04
C LEU A 537 -13.96 2.20 -1.94
N SER A 538 -12.93 1.45 -2.34
CA SER A 538 -11.83 1.93 -3.17
C SER A 538 -11.51 0.92 -4.26
N PRO A 539 -12.37 0.78 -5.29
CA PRO A 539 -12.12 -0.13 -6.40
C PRO A 539 -10.98 0.40 -7.29
N GLN A 540 -10.30 -0.51 -7.99
CA GLN A 540 -9.28 -0.14 -8.99
C GLN A 540 -9.87 0.67 -10.18
N SER A 541 -11.15 0.42 -10.48
CA SER A 541 -11.93 1.11 -11.50
C SER A 541 -13.39 1.10 -11.09
N PRO A 542 -14.20 2.11 -11.45
CA PRO A 542 -15.65 2.11 -11.22
C PRO A 542 -16.36 0.88 -11.82
N ASP A 543 -15.83 0.29 -12.88
CA ASP A 543 -16.37 -0.91 -13.51
C ASP A 543 -16.14 -2.20 -12.67
N LEU A 544 -15.28 -2.16 -11.64
CA LEU A 544 -14.87 -3.30 -10.80
C LEU A 544 -15.31 -3.15 -9.33
N GLU A 545 -16.33 -2.33 -9.07
CA GLU A 545 -16.74 -2.01 -7.70
C GLU A 545 -17.65 -3.05 -7.05
N THR A 546 -18.47 -3.80 -7.82
CA THR A 546 -19.55 -4.65 -7.29
C THR A 546 -19.09 -6.09 -7.15
N LEU A 547 -19.22 -6.66 -5.94
CA LEU A 547 -18.92 -8.07 -5.69
C LEU A 547 -19.92 -8.98 -6.43
N ARG A 548 -19.42 -10.10 -6.99
CA ARG A 548 -20.25 -11.03 -7.77
C ARG A 548 -21.20 -11.82 -6.89
N THR A 549 -22.44 -11.98 -7.36
CA THR A 549 -23.49 -12.80 -6.74
C THR A 549 -23.49 -14.23 -7.26
N ASN A 550 -22.98 -14.45 -8.48
CA ASN A 550 -22.89 -15.73 -9.15
C ASN A 550 -21.69 -15.78 -10.10
N MET A 551 -21.34 -17.00 -10.55
CA MET A 551 -20.15 -17.24 -11.39
C MET A 551 -20.39 -17.01 -12.88
N GLY A 552 -21.65 -17.01 -13.34
CA GLY A 552 -22.01 -16.99 -14.75
C GLY A 552 -21.39 -15.85 -15.54
N PRO A 553 -21.64 -14.56 -15.20
CA PRO A 553 -21.11 -13.42 -15.96
C PRO A 553 -19.59 -13.42 -16.06
N THR A 554 -18.88 -13.83 -14.99
CA THR A 554 -17.42 -13.91 -14.96
C THR A 554 -16.90 -14.98 -15.94
N LEU A 555 -17.48 -16.20 -15.90
CA LEU A 555 -17.09 -17.27 -16.81
C LEU A 555 -17.41 -16.92 -18.28
N LEU A 556 -18.56 -16.27 -18.53
CA LEU A 556 -18.91 -15.80 -19.88
C LEU A 556 -17.93 -14.74 -20.42
N SER A 557 -17.41 -13.89 -19.54
CA SER A 557 -16.35 -12.95 -19.89
C SER A 557 -15.07 -13.68 -20.31
N PHE A 558 -14.66 -14.71 -19.55
CA PHE A 558 -13.52 -15.57 -19.91
C PHE A 558 -13.73 -16.31 -21.23
N VAL A 559 -14.93 -16.87 -21.48
CA VAL A 559 -15.27 -17.50 -22.75
C VAL A 559 -15.14 -16.48 -23.90
N GLY A 560 -15.66 -15.27 -23.72
CA GLY A 560 -15.59 -14.20 -24.72
C GLY A 560 -14.15 -13.78 -25.07
N GLU A 561 -13.27 -13.74 -24.10
CA GLU A 561 -11.85 -13.41 -24.29
C GLU A 561 -11.07 -14.56 -24.97
N ASN A 562 -11.43 -15.80 -24.68
CA ASN A 562 -10.71 -16.99 -25.14
C ASN A 562 -11.35 -17.69 -26.34
N LYS A 563 -12.43 -17.18 -26.92
CA LYS A 563 -13.14 -17.78 -28.09
C LYS A 563 -12.30 -17.96 -29.35
N SER A 564 -11.14 -17.33 -29.43
CA SER A 564 -10.14 -17.48 -30.49
C SER A 564 -9.09 -18.57 -30.20
N PHE A 565 -9.02 -19.04 -28.95
CA PHE A 565 -8.06 -20.05 -28.53
C PHE A 565 -8.31 -21.43 -29.19
N ALA A 566 -9.57 -21.89 -29.13
CA ALA A 566 -9.98 -23.14 -29.75
C ALA A 566 -11.45 -23.07 -30.19
N PRO A 567 -11.85 -23.85 -31.22
CA PRO A 567 -13.26 -23.90 -31.62
C PRO A 567 -14.16 -24.61 -30.61
N ASP A 568 -13.59 -25.36 -29.69
CA ASP A 568 -14.28 -26.19 -28.71
C ASP A 568 -13.43 -26.25 -27.42
N PHE A 569 -13.97 -25.78 -26.28
CA PHE A 569 -13.29 -25.87 -24.99
C PHE A 569 -14.30 -25.74 -23.84
N GLY A 570 -13.86 -26.20 -22.68
CA GLY A 570 -14.58 -26.01 -21.42
C GLY A 570 -13.69 -25.40 -20.36
N ILE A 571 -14.26 -24.54 -19.52
CA ILE A 571 -13.61 -23.92 -18.37
C ILE A 571 -14.41 -24.12 -17.10
N PHE A 572 -13.74 -24.12 -15.97
CA PHE A 572 -14.37 -24.14 -14.66
C PHE A 572 -13.60 -23.32 -13.63
N GLU A 573 -14.30 -22.89 -12.61
CA GLU A 573 -13.71 -22.22 -11.44
C GLU A 573 -14.43 -22.66 -10.16
N ILE A 574 -13.67 -23.01 -9.13
CA ILE A 574 -14.19 -23.09 -7.75
C ILE A 574 -13.80 -21.80 -7.06
N GLY A 575 -14.76 -20.89 -6.92
CA GLY A 575 -14.56 -19.54 -6.44
C GLY A 575 -15.61 -19.09 -5.43
N ARG A 576 -15.39 -17.93 -4.82
CA ARG A 576 -16.36 -17.34 -3.89
C ARG A 576 -17.26 -16.34 -4.60
N VAL A 577 -18.50 -16.26 -4.13
CA VAL A 577 -19.48 -15.22 -4.44
C VAL A 577 -19.96 -14.57 -3.15
N CYS A 578 -20.41 -13.32 -3.20
CA CYS A 578 -20.96 -12.61 -2.07
C CYS A 578 -22.51 -12.54 -2.17
N GLN A 579 -23.22 -12.90 -1.10
CA GLN A 579 -24.68 -12.84 -1.01
C GLN A 579 -25.11 -11.78 0.03
N GLY A 580 -24.64 -10.54 -0.14
CA GLY A 580 -24.87 -9.44 0.77
C GLY A 580 -23.99 -9.46 2.02
N LEU A 581 -24.36 -8.66 3.01
CA LEU A 581 -23.67 -8.59 4.31
C LEU A 581 -24.42 -9.43 5.35
N LYS A 582 -23.66 -9.98 6.30
CA LYS A 582 -24.17 -10.59 7.51
C LYS A 582 -24.51 -9.49 8.55
N GLU A 583 -25.16 -9.87 9.65
CA GLU A 583 -25.50 -8.97 10.78
C GLU A 583 -24.25 -8.32 11.43
N ASP A 584 -23.12 -9.00 11.38
CA ASP A 584 -21.83 -8.51 11.88
C ASP A 584 -21.08 -7.55 10.91
N GLY A 585 -21.69 -7.25 9.76
CA GLY A 585 -21.11 -6.40 8.72
C GLY A 585 -20.10 -7.12 7.80
N MET A 586 -19.82 -8.40 8.01
CA MET A 586 -18.95 -9.19 7.15
C MET A 586 -19.68 -9.67 5.88
N CYS A 587 -18.94 -9.86 4.77
CA CYS A 587 -19.51 -10.44 3.56
C CYS A 587 -20.06 -11.85 3.81
N ASN A 588 -21.27 -12.13 3.33
CA ASN A 588 -21.86 -13.46 3.30
C ASN A 588 -21.32 -14.22 2.08
N GLU A 589 -20.10 -14.75 2.22
CA GLU A 589 -19.46 -15.49 1.14
C GLU A 589 -19.95 -16.93 1.04
N ARG A 590 -20.08 -17.43 -0.19
CA ARG A 590 -20.41 -18.83 -0.52
C ARG A 590 -19.43 -19.34 -1.58
N LYS A 591 -18.96 -20.56 -1.39
CA LYS A 591 -18.09 -21.21 -2.37
C LYS A 591 -18.92 -21.89 -3.44
N LYS A 592 -18.70 -21.56 -4.70
CA LYS A 592 -19.40 -22.08 -5.86
C LYS A 592 -18.43 -22.73 -6.84
N LEU A 593 -18.87 -23.80 -7.46
CA LEU A 593 -18.31 -24.29 -8.71
C LEU A 593 -19.09 -23.65 -9.85
N GLY A 594 -18.39 -23.00 -10.76
CA GLY A 594 -18.93 -22.58 -12.05
C GLY A 594 -18.30 -23.38 -13.17
N ILE A 595 -19.08 -23.78 -14.17
CA ILE A 595 -18.62 -24.48 -15.38
C ILE A 595 -19.20 -23.76 -16.58
N ALA A 596 -18.42 -23.60 -17.65
CA ALA A 596 -18.89 -23.13 -18.96
C ALA A 596 -18.26 -23.97 -20.06
N LEU A 597 -19.11 -24.47 -20.98
CA LEU A 597 -18.70 -25.17 -22.19
C LEU A 597 -19.01 -24.29 -23.41
N TYR A 598 -18.05 -24.18 -24.33
CA TYR A 598 -18.14 -23.40 -25.55
C TYR A 598 -17.78 -24.26 -26.76
N SER A 599 -18.58 -24.18 -27.83
CA SER A 599 -18.26 -24.87 -29.08
C SER A 599 -18.85 -24.15 -30.30
N ARG A 600 -18.07 -24.11 -31.39
CA ARG A 600 -18.49 -23.72 -32.73
C ARG A 600 -18.81 -24.93 -33.62
N THR A 601 -18.56 -26.13 -33.14
CA THR A 601 -18.67 -27.35 -33.90
C THR A 601 -19.84 -28.23 -33.46
N ARG A 602 -20.25 -28.06 -32.20
CA ARG A 602 -21.32 -28.84 -31.59
C ARG A 602 -22.57 -27.99 -31.35
N SER A 603 -23.73 -28.61 -31.35
CA SER A 603 -25.00 -27.96 -31.05
C SER A 603 -25.17 -27.64 -29.54
N GLU A 604 -26.06 -26.70 -29.22
CA GLU A 604 -26.44 -26.38 -27.82
C GLU A 604 -26.94 -27.62 -27.10
N LYS A 605 -27.72 -28.48 -27.79
CA LYS A 605 -28.25 -29.73 -27.20
C LYS A 605 -27.11 -30.65 -26.78
N GLU A 606 -26.10 -30.85 -27.65
CA GLU A 606 -24.95 -31.69 -27.33
C GLU A 606 -24.16 -31.18 -26.14
N LEU A 607 -23.87 -29.89 -26.11
CA LEU A 607 -23.18 -29.28 -24.94
C LEU A 607 -24.01 -29.37 -23.67
N TYR A 608 -25.32 -29.15 -23.76
CA TYR A 608 -26.22 -29.23 -22.60
C TYR A 608 -26.25 -30.64 -22.00
N LEU A 609 -26.31 -31.68 -22.85
CA LEU A 609 -26.27 -33.08 -22.42
C LEU A 609 -24.91 -33.47 -21.84
N GLU A 610 -23.81 -32.98 -22.43
CA GLU A 610 -22.48 -33.17 -21.86
C GLU A 610 -22.33 -32.52 -20.48
N LEU A 611 -22.78 -31.27 -20.30
CA LEU A 611 -22.73 -30.60 -19.02
C LEU A 611 -23.62 -31.30 -17.97
N LEU A 612 -24.75 -31.85 -18.39
CA LEU A 612 -25.61 -32.68 -17.54
C LEU A 612 -24.89 -33.97 -17.12
N GLU A 613 -24.18 -34.63 -18.05
CA GLU A 613 -23.35 -35.81 -17.75
C GLU A 613 -22.20 -35.47 -16.78
N ILE A 614 -21.50 -34.34 -16.99
CA ILE A 614 -20.45 -33.86 -16.08
C ILE A 614 -21.00 -33.73 -14.65
N LEU A 615 -22.13 -33.05 -14.49
CA LEU A 615 -22.74 -32.87 -13.16
C LEU A 615 -23.18 -34.22 -12.57
N THR A 616 -23.77 -35.10 -13.36
CA THR A 616 -24.15 -36.44 -12.93
C THR A 616 -22.95 -37.24 -12.46
N ALA A 617 -21.82 -37.17 -13.17
CA ALA A 617 -20.56 -37.82 -12.76
C ALA A 617 -20.03 -37.26 -11.42
N LEU A 618 -20.09 -35.95 -11.18
CA LEU A 618 -19.73 -35.37 -9.89
C LEU A 618 -20.55 -35.94 -8.75
N GLY A 619 -21.88 -36.10 -8.95
CA GLY A 619 -22.76 -36.73 -7.95
C GLY A 619 -22.40 -38.21 -7.71
N ARG A 620 -22.24 -38.99 -8.75
CA ARG A 620 -21.92 -40.43 -8.70
C ARG A 620 -20.57 -40.71 -8.08
N ASP A 621 -19.53 -40.03 -8.55
CA ASP A 621 -18.17 -40.35 -8.16
C ASP A 621 -17.82 -39.82 -6.76
N ILE A 622 -18.34 -38.64 -6.38
CA ILE A 622 -18.03 -38.02 -5.09
C ILE A 622 -19.04 -38.42 -4.00
N LYS A 623 -20.33 -38.50 -4.33
CA LYS A 623 -21.41 -38.78 -3.36
C LYS A 623 -22.10 -40.12 -3.54
N ARG A 624 -21.78 -40.89 -4.58
CA ARG A 624 -22.39 -42.17 -4.94
C ARG A 624 -23.90 -42.09 -5.12
N ALA A 625 -24.38 -40.98 -5.66
CA ALA A 625 -25.76 -40.75 -5.96
C ALA A 625 -25.92 -39.75 -7.11
N ASP A 626 -27.05 -39.83 -7.79
CA ASP A 626 -27.34 -38.98 -8.94
C ASP A 626 -27.92 -37.64 -8.48
N PHE A 627 -27.59 -36.58 -9.21
CA PHE A 627 -28.31 -35.32 -9.15
C PHE A 627 -29.68 -35.47 -9.82
N THR A 628 -30.64 -34.68 -9.36
CA THR A 628 -31.94 -34.51 -10.03
C THR A 628 -31.98 -33.15 -10.71
N PHE A 629 -32.52 -33.14 -11.92
CA PHE A 629 -32.64 -31.96 -12.76
C PHE A 629 -34.14 -31.67 -13.01
N GLN A 630 -34.57 -30.44 -12.68
CA GLN A 630 -35.94 -30.03 -12.89
C GLN A 630 -35.93 -28.70 -13.66
N HIS A 631 -36.75 -28.61 -14.71
CA HIS A 631 -36.97 -27.37 -15.41
C HIS A 631 -37.48 -26.28 -14.46
N VAL A 632 -36.90 -25.08 -14.53
CA VAL A 632 -37.29 -23.91 -13.74
C VAL A 632 -37.27 -22.67 -14.61
N GLU A 633 -38.00 -21.64 -14.22
CA GLU A 633 -37.88 -20.32 -14.79
C GLU A 633 -36.46 -19.75 -14.53
N PRO A 634 -35.86 -18.98 -15.47
CA PRO A 634 -34.54 -18.42 -15.33
C PRO A 634 -34.49 -17.42 -14.17
N ARG A 635 -33.46 -17.50 -13.36
CA ARG A 635 -33.20 -16.58 -12.23
C ARG A 635 -32.46 -15.32 -12.64
N HIS A 636 -31.67 -15.44 -13.72
CA HIS A 636 -30.87 -14.38 -14.25
C HIS A 636 -31.25 -14.10 -15.69
N GLY A 637 -31.32 -12.85 -16.12
CA GLY A 637 -31.73 -12.45 -17.47
C GLY A 637 -30.85 -12.95 -18.63
N TRP A 638 -29.66 -13.47 -18.31
CA TRP A 638 -28.75 -14.08 -19.28
C TRP A 638 -28.96 -15.59 -19.50
N GLN A 639 -29.77 -16.24 -18.64
CA GLN A 639 -30.13 -17.66 -18.78
C GLN A 639 -31.22 -17.85 -19.84
N HIS A 640 -31.22 -19.01 -20.50
CA HIS A 640 -32.19 -19.34 -21.52
C HIS A 640 -33.56 -19.59 -20.94
N PRO A 641 -34.65 -18.97 -21.46
CA PRO A 641 -36.00 -19.06 -20.87
C PRO A 641 -36.63 -20.45 -20.86
N ARG A 642 -36.16 -21.38 -21.68
CA ARG A 642 -36.64 -22.74 -21.77
C ARG A 642 -35.64 -23.83 -21.39
N ASN A 643 -34.33 -23.52 -21.51
CA ASN A 643 -33.25 -24.48 -21.31
C ASN A 643 -32.53 -24.15 -20.01
N THR A 644 -33.29 -24.01 -18.90
CA THR A 644 -32.76 -23.78 -17.56
C THR A 644 -33.34 -24.82 -16.62
N ALA A 645 -32.49 -25.48 -15.84
CA ALA A 645 -32.86 -26.46 -14.86
C ALA A 645 -32.21 -26.18 -13.48
N ALA A 646 -32.95 -26.39 -12.42
CA ALA A 646 -32.41 -26.52 -11.08
C ALA A 646 -31.69 -27.86 -10.94
N VAL A 647 -30.57 -27.84 -10.25
CA VAL A 647 -29.77 -29.02 -9.88
C VAL A 647 -29.94 -29.28 -8.41
N SER A 648 -30.48 -30.45 -8.05
CA SER A 648 -30.72 -30.83 -6.66
C SER A 648 -30.01 -32.15 -6.33
N PHE A 649 -29.64 -32.32 -5.07
CA PHE A 649 -29.04 -33.54 -4.53
C PHE A 649 -29.60 -33.82 -3.13
N GLY A 650 -30.06 -35.06 -2.90
CA GLY A 650 -30.64 -35.44 -1.59
C GLY A 650 -31.83 -34.58 -1.15
N GLY A 651 -32.61 -34.06 -2.11
CA GLY A 651 -33.76 -33.19 -1.84
C GLY A 651 -33.42 -31.72 -1.61
N GLN A 652 -32.15 -31.37 -1.61
CA GLN A 652 -31.64 -29.98 -1.48
C GLN A 652 -31.24 -29.43 -2.85
N GLU A 653 -31.75 -28.26 -3.20
CA GLU A 653 -31.26 -27.54 -4.37
C GLU A 653 -29.82 -27.03 -4.14
N LEU A 654 -28.94 -27.33 -5.06
CA LEU A 654 -27.51 -26.95 -5.01
C LEU A 654 -27.13 -25.90 -6.05
N GLY A 655 -27.90 -25.73 -7.11
CA GLY A 655 -27.51 -24.82 -8.19
C GLY A 655 -28.43 -24.93 -9.41
N TRP A 656 -27.83 -24.59 -10.54
CA TRP A 656 -28.53 -24.55 -11.82
C TRP A 656 -27.61 -24.99 -12.98
N LEU A 657 -28.28 -25.41 -14.08
CA LEU A 657 -27.69 -25.70 -15.38
C LEU A 657 -28.52 -24.96 -16.43
N CYS A 658 -27.89 -24.26 -17.37
CA CYS A 658 -28.61 -23.52 -18.40
C CYS A 658 -27.82 -23.40 -19.72
N ALA A 659 -28.55 -23.23 -20.82
CA ALA A 659 -28.02 -22.58 -22.03
C ALA A 659 -28.10 -21.06 -21.86
N LEU A 660 -27.48 -20.31 -22.76
CA LEU A 660 -27.52 -18.84 -22.72
C LEU A 660 -28.80 -18.30 -23.37
N HIS A 661 -29.25 -17.16 -22.85
CA HIS A 661 -30.28 -16.38 -23.53
C HIS A 661 -29.83 -16.03 -24.96
N PRO A 662 -30.67 -16.20 -26.01
CA PRO A 662 -30.26 -15.98 -27.40
C PRO A 662 -29.61 -14.62 -27.67
N ALA A 663 -30.08 -13.56 -27.01
CA ALA A 663 -29.51 -12.22 -27.15
C ALA A 663 -28.08 -12.11 -26.60
N VAL A 664 -27.77 -12.82 -25.51
CA VAL A 664 -26.43 -12.87 -24.89
C VAL A 664 -25.49 -13.75 -25.73
N ALA A 665 -25.98 -14.92 -26.15
CA ALA A 665 -25.24 -15.82 -27.05
C ALA A 665 -24.82 -15.09 -28.35
N ALA A 666 -25.73 -14.32 -28.95
CA ALA A 666 -25.45 -13.57 -30.17
C ALA A 666 -24.38 -12.46 -29.98
N LYS A 667 -24.26 -11.88 -28.80
CA LYS A 667 -23.22 -10.87 -28.47
C LYS A 667 -21.90 -11.56 -28.18
N LEU A 668 -21.90 -12.69 -27.52
CA LEU A 668 -20.70 -13.43 -27.18
C LEU A 668 -20.05 -14.03 -28.44
N ASP A 669 -20.79 -14.88 -29.16
CA ASP A 669 -20.40 -15.46 -30.45
C ASP A 669 -21.64 -16.01 -31.19
N LYS A 670 -22.01 -15.39 -32.33
CA LYS A 670 -23.18 -15.81 -33.16
C LYS A 670 -23.08 -17.21 -33.75
N LYS A 671 -21.87 -17.79 -33.81
CA LYS A 671 -21.60 -19.10 -34.44
C LYS A 671 -21.35 -20.21 -33.42
N ALA A 672 -21.40 -19.90 -32.14
CA ALA A 672 -21.09 -20.84 -31.06
C ALA A 672 -22.32 -21.17 -30.22
N ALA A 673 -22.33 -22.38 -29.69
CA ALA A 673 -23.17 -22.76 -28.57
C ALA A 673 -22.40 -22.60 -27.27
N VAL A 674 -23.08 -22.16 -26.21
CA VAL A 674 -22.51 -22.02 -24.86
C VAL A 674 -23.52 -22.46 -23.83
N VAL A 675 -23.08 -23.27 -22.88
CA VAL A 675 -23.87 -23.72 -21.74
C VAL A 675 -23.10 -23.49 -20.44
N CYS A 676 -23.82 -23.22 -19.36
CA CYS A 676 -23.22 -22.95 -18.07
C CYS A 676 -23.90 -23.70 -16.94
N ALA A 677 -23.14 -24.02 -15.89
CA ALA A 677 -23.69 -24.54 -14.64
C ALA A 677 -23.03 -23.89 -13.44
N GLN A 678 -23.73 -23.88 -12.33
CA GLN A 678 -23.20 -23.49 -11.03
C GLN A 678 -23.71 -24.42 -9.94
N LEU A 679 -22.81 -24.84 -9.03
CA LEU A 679 -23.16 -25.63 -7.84
C LEU A 679 -22.64 -24.93 -6.57
N ASP A 680 -23.38 -25.06 -5.48
CA ASP A 680 -22.96 -24.67 -4.14
C ASP A 680 -22.04 -25.75 -3.56
N MET A 681 -20.73 -25.45 -3.52
CA MET A 681 -19.73 -26.41 -3.05
C MET A 681 -19.73 -26.57 -1.54
N ASP A 682 -20.14 -25.58 -0.77
CA ASP A 682 -20.28 -25.69 0.68
C ASP A 682 -21.42 -26.63 1.03
N ALA A 683 -22.59 -26.44 0.40
CA ALA A 683 -23.74 -27.33 0.57
C ALA A 683 -23.46 -28.75 0.04
N PHE A 684 -22.83 -28.87 -1.14
CA PHE A 684 -22.44 -30.17 -1.71
C PHE A 684 -21.47 -30.94 -0.81
N ALA A 685 -20.48 -30.27 -0.24
CA ALA A 685 -19.53 -30.88 0.67
C ALA A 685 -20.18 -31.38 1.97
N ALA A 686 -21.15 -30.64 2.49
CA ALA A 686 -21.86 -30.97 3.74
C ALA A 686 -22.74 -32.22 3.63
N ILE A 687 -23.24 -32.54 2.43
CA ILE A 687 -24.06 -33.75 2.22
C ILE A 687 -23.15 -34.99 2.28
N PRO A 688 -23.45 -35.98 3.15
CA PRO A 688 -22.66 -37.22 3.24
C PRO A 688 -22.76 -38.04 1.95
N ALA A 689 -21.67 -38.72 1.58
CA ALA A 689 -21.72 -39.70 0.51
C ALA A 689 -22.58 -40.90 0.95
N LYS A 690 -23.34 -41.47 0.02
CA LYS A 690 -24.09 -42.70 0.31
C LYS A 690 -23.14 -43.87 0.56
N ASP A 691 -23.43 -44.67 1.53
CA ASP A 691 -22.78 -45.97 1.69
C ASP A 691 -23.24 -46.90 0.57
N THR A 692 -22.28 -47.50 -0.12
CA THR A 692 -22.58 -48.50 -1.15
C THR A 692 -22.09 -49.87 -0.70
N ALA A 693 -22.99 -50.81 -0.65
CA ALA A 693 -22.63 -52.23 -0.50
C ALA A 693 -22.32 -52.81 -1.89
N TYR A 694 -21.23 -53.54 -1.99
CA TYR A 694 -20.96 -54.30 -3.20
C TYR A 694 -22.10 -55.31 -3.40
N ARG A 695 -22.67 -55.36 -4.64
CA ARG A 695 -23.60 -56.38 -5.07
C ARG A 695 -22.97 -57.13 -6.21
N GLU A 696 -22.92 -58.46 -6.04
CA GLU A 696 -22.43 -59.30 -7.14
C GLU A 696 -23.38 -59.24 -8.34
N PRO A 697 -22.88 -58.96 -9.55
CA PRO A 697 -23.72 -59.05 -10.76
C PRO A 697 -24.37 -60.42 -10.89
N SER A 698 -25.61 -60.43 -11.39
CA SER A 698 -26.26 -61.73 -11.66
C SER A 698 -25.41 -62.61 -12.60
N ARG A 699 -25.30 -63.88 -12.32
CA ARG A 699 -24.69 -64.88 -13.15
C ARG A 699 -25.61 -65.38 -14.27
N PHE A 700 -26.88 -64.98 -14.20
CA PHE A 700 -27.90 -65.34 -15.16
C PHE A 700 -28.14 -64.23 -16.18
N PRO A 701 -28.38 -64.57 -17.46
CA PRO A 701 -28.67 -63.56 -18.46
C PRO A 701 -29.95 -62.79 -18.09
N GLY A 702 -29.90 -61.44 -18.26
CA GLY A 702 -31.04 -60.57 -18.17
C GLY A 702 -31.91 -60.57 -19.40
N ILE A 703 -33.11 -59.95 -19.32
CA ILE A 703 -34.01 -59.70 -20.41
C ILE A 703 -34.20 -58.21 -20.60
N ASP A 704 -33.97 -57.71 -21.78
CA ASP A 704 -34.22 -56.32 -22.17
C ASP A 704 -35.56 -56.23 -22.89
N ILE A 705 -36.42 -55.31 -22.44
CA ILE A 705 -37.72 -54.99 -23.06
C ILE A 705 -37.73 -53.54 -23.47
N ASP A 706 -37.93 -53.26 -24.74
CA ASP A 706 -38.04 -51.93 -25.30
C ASP A 706 -39.52 -51.53 -25.41
N LEU A 707 -39.90 -50.43 -24.75
CA LEU A 707 -41.23 -49.82 -24.78
C LEU A 707 -41.16 -48.46 -25.49
N SER A 708 -41.83 -48.33 -26.61
CA SER A 708 -42.00 -47.08 -27.31
C SER A 708 -43.26 -46.36 -26.79
N LEU A 709 -43.10 -45.19 -26.22
CA LEU A 709 -44.20 -44.43 -25.57
C LEU A 709 -44.47 -43.17 -26.39
N VAL A 710 -45.74 -42.88 -26.64
CA VAL A 710 -46.19 -41.61 -27.19
C VAL A 710 -46.41 -40.65 -26.04
N MET A 711 -45.75 -39.51 -26.09
CA MET A 711 -45.79 -38.48 -25.03
C MET A 711 -46.78 -37.40 -25.40
N PRO A 712 -47.85 -37.19 -24.63
CA PRO A 712 -48.73 -36.05 -24.82
C PRO A 712 -47.95 -34.73 -24.60
N GLN A 713 -48.49 -33.64 -25.17
CA GLN A 713 -47.86 -32.33 -25.06
C GLN A 713 -47.80 -31.88 -23.60
N GLY A 714 -46.63 -31.51 -23.14
CA GLY A 714 -46.39 -31.06 -21.76
C GLY A 714 -46.01 -32.18 -20.78
N LEU A 715 -46.08 -33.44 -21.13
CA LEU A 715 -45.58 -34.56 -20.31
C LEU A 715 -44.08 -34.65 -20.39
N THR A 716 -43.40 -34.65 -19.26
CA THR A 716 -41.94 -34.74 -19.14
C THR A 716 -41.50 -36.16 -18.78
N PHE A 717 -40.26 -36.52 -19.12
CA PHE A 717 -39.69 -37.81 -18.72
C PHE A 717 -39.70 -38.03 -17.21
N ALA A 718 -39.44 -36.98 -16.42
CA ALA A 718 -39.47 -37.04 -14.96
C ALA A 718 -40.84 -37.48 -14.40
N GLN A 719 -41.92 -37.17 -15.09
CA GLN A 719 -43.26 -37.57 -14.69
C GLN A 719 -43.58 -39.05 -14.99
N LEU A 720 -42.76 -39.68 -15.85
CA LEU A 720 -42.85 -41.13 -16.11
C LEU A 720 -42.08 -41.96 -15.06
N VAL A 721 -40.98 -41.45 -14.52
CA VAL A 721 -40.09 -42.18 -13.60
C VAL A 721 -40.83 -42.81 -12.42
N PRO A 722 -41.86 -42.21 -11.77
CA PRO A 722 -42.64 -42.86 -10.73
C PRO A 722 -43.32 -44.15 -11.15
N ALA A 723 -43.52 -44.40 -12.44
CA ALA A 723 -44.19 -45.60 -12.93
C ALA A 723 -43.39 -46.90 -12.64
N TRP A 724 -42.08 -46.79 -12.46
CA TRP A 724 -41.17 -47.90 -12.15
C TRP A 724 -40.25 -47.68 -10.96
N ALA A 725 -40.26 -46.51 -10.31
CA ALA A 725 -39.36 -46.16 -9.22
C ALA A 725 -39.55 -47.02 -7.96
N ASP A 726 -40.70 -47.65 -7.78
CA ASP A 726 -41.06 -48.53 -6.64
C ASP A 726 -40.77 -50.01 -6.92
N MET A 727 -40.26 -50.36 -8.12
CA MET A 727 -39.88 -51.74 -8.45
C MET A 727 -38.59 -52.12 -7.74
N ASP A 728 -38.46 -53.43 -7.41
CA ASP A 728 -37.30 -53.97 -6.82
C ASP A 728 -36.06 -53.79 -7.73
N PRO A 729 -34.96 -53.15 -7.26
CA PRO A 729 -33.79 -52.92 -8.03
C PRO A 729 -33.00 -54.16 -8.43
N GLU A 730 -33.28 -55.30 -7.79
CA GLU A 730 -32.71 -56.59 -8.17
C GLU A 730 -33.44 -57.22 -9.35
N THR A 731 -34.70 -56.83 -9.53
CA THR A 731 -35.54 -57.29 -10.65
C THR A 731 -35.43 -56.34 -11.85
N LEU A 732 -35.65 -55.02 -11.62
CA LEU A 732 -35.46 -53.98 -12.67
C LEU A 732 -34.10 -53.29 -12.46
N THR A 733 -33.09 -53.74 -13.15
CA THR A 733 -31.71 -53.29 -12.95
C THR A 733 -31.37 -51.94 -13.59
N SER A 734 -32.01 -51.61 -14.71
CA SER A 734 -31.84 -50.32 -15.35
C SER A 734 -33.02 -49.94 -16.27
N VAL A 735 -33.26 -48.63 -16.41
CA VAL A 735 -34.14 -48.06 -17.44
C VAL A 735 -33.31 -47.04 -18.22
N THR A 736 -33.22 -47.29 -19.55
CA THR A 736 -32.35 -46.45 -20.41
C THR A 736 -33.17 -45.90 -21.57
N LEU A 737 -33.05 -44.62 -21.86
CA LEU A 737 -33.60 -43.98 -23.05
C LEU A 737 -32.77 -44.40 -24.25
N ILE A 738 -33.43 -45.13 -25.19
CA ILE A 738 -32.78 -45.63 -26.40
C ILE A 738 -32.94 -44.64 -27.53
N ASP A 739 -34.17 -44.09 -27.71
CA ASP A 739 -34.44 -43.17 -28.81
C ASP A 739 -35.52 -42.16 -28.43
N SER A 740 -35.47 -41.00 -29.07
CA SER A 740 -36.55 -39.98 -28.97
C SER A 740 -36.83 -39.43 -30.38
N PHE A 741 -38.05 -39.49 -30.81
CA PHE A 741 -38.49 -39.09 -32.12
C PHE A 741 -39.71 -38.16 -32.05
N GLN A 742 -39.67 -37.06 -32.80
CA GLN A 742 -40.77 -36.14 -32.91
C GLN A 742 -41.32 -36.08 -34.33
N GLN A 743 -42.58 -36.37 -34.50
CA GLN A 743 -43.26 -36.29 -35.77
C GLN A 743 -44.63 -35.61 -35.62
N ASN A 744 -44.93 -34.65 -36.50
CA ASN A 744 -46.19 -33.91 -36.49
C ASN A 744 -46.61 -33.30 -35.14
N GLY A 745 -45.60 -32.82 -34.34
CA GLY A 745 -45.85 -32.24 -32.99
C GLY A 745 -46.03 -33.28 -31.89
N VAL A 746 -46.01 -34.54 -32.17
CA VAL A 746 -46.09 -35.64 -31.21
C VAL A 746 -44.72 -36.20 -30.93
N MET A 747 -44.34 -36.30 -29.70
CA MET A 747 -43.07 -36.86 -29.25
C MET A 747 -43.27 -38.33 -28.88
N SER A 748 -42.36 -39.20 -29.37
CA SER A 748 -42.27 -40.60 -28.94
C SER A 748 -40.89 -40.86 -28.36
N ILE A 749 -40.83 -41.60 -27.25
CA ILE A 749 -39.59 -42.07 -26.63
C ILE A 749 -39.60 -43.59 -26.58
N THR A 750 -38.42 -44.18 -26.78
CA THR A 750 -38.22 -45.63 -26.60
C THR A 750 -37.32 -45.83 -25.37
N LEU A 751 -37.87 -46.52 -24.40
CA LEU A 751 -37.19 -46.86 -23.14
C LEU A 751 -36.88 -48.34 -23.11
N ARG A 752 -35.65 -48.72 -22.78
CA ARG A 752 -35.20 -50.09 -22.50
C ARG A 752 -35.27 -50.34 -21.02
N PHE A 753 -36.04 -51.36 -20.62
CA PHE A 753 -36.15 -51.86 -19.26
C PHE A 753 -35.35 -53.17 -19.19
N ALA A 754 -34.26 -53.22 -18.41
CA ALA A 754 -33.45 -54.39 -18.19
C ALA A 754 -33.87 -55.12 -16.91
N PHE A 755 -34.33 -56.33 -17.07
CA PHE A 755 -34.72 -57.18 -15.96
C PHE A 755 -33.73 -58.30 -15.73
N SER A 756 -33.43 -58.65 -14.46
CA SER A 756 -32.60 -59.81 -14.12
C SER A 756 -33.05 -60.44 -12.81
N SER A 757 -32.51 -61.62 -12.51
CA SER A 757 -32.71 -62.33 -11.23
C SER A 757 -31.36 -62.88 -10.77
N GLN A 758 -31.13 -62.87 -9.48
CA GLN A 758 -29.94 -63.50 -8.85
C GLN A 758 -30.02 -64.99 -8.74
N GLU A 759 -31.23 -65.62 -8.95
CA GLU A 759 -31.48 -67.01 -8.68
C GLU A 759 -31.55 -67.85 -9.98
N ARG A 760 -32.03 -67.26 -11.10
CA ARG A 760 -32.23 -67.94 -12.36
C ARG A 760 -32.35 -67.00 -13.56
N THR A 761 -32.27 -67.55 -14.76
CA THR A 761 -32.62 -66.84 -16.00
C THR A 761 -34.17 -66.63 -16.01
N LEU A 762 -34.59 -65.38 -16.31
CA LEU A 762 -35.99 -65.03 -16.42
C LEU A 762 -36.50 -65.38 -17.85
N SER A 763 -37.81 -65.76 -17.94
CA SER A 763 -38.50 -65.93 -19.19
C SER A 763 -39.33 -64.66 -19.55
N LYS A 764 -39.71 -64.48 -20.81
CA LYS A 764 -40.52 -63.34 -21.23
C LYS A 764 -41.90 -63.35 -20.56
N GLU A 765 -42.48 -64.53 -20.31
CA GLU A 765 -43.77 -64.69 -19.64
C GLU A 765 -43.72 -64.25 -18.18
N GLU A 766 -42.61 -64.42 -17.55
CA GLU A 766 -42.35 -64.03 -16.15
C GLU A 766 -42.16 -62.51 -16.02
N VAL A 767 -41.58 -61.83 -17.04
CA VAL A 767 -41.34 -60.41 -17.03
C VAL A 767 -42.60 -59.60 -17.46
N GLN A 768 -43.50 -60.24 -18.24
CA GLN A 768 -44.66 -59.56 -18.78
C GLN A 768 -45.57 -58.88 -17.74
N PRO A 769 -45.87 -59.48 -16.59
CA PRO A 769 -46.66 -58.79 -15.54
C PRO A 769 -46.04 -57.47 -15.05
N TRP A 770 -44.71 -57.39 -14.98
CA TRP A 770 -44.01 -56.15 -14.57
C TRP A 770 -44.08 -55.11 -15.69
N VAL A 771 -43.94 -55.54 -16.95
CA VAL A 771 -44.11 -54.65 -18.09
C VAL A 771 -45.55 -54.12 -18.15
N ASP A 772 -46.58 -54.95 -17.94
CA ASP A 772 -47.98 -54.55 -17.94
C ASP A 772 -48.27 -53.53 -16.79
N GLN A 773 -47.66 -53.74 -15.63
CA GLN A 773 -47.73 -52.77 -14.51
C GLN A 773 -47.12 -51.43 -14.86
N ILE A 774 -45.95 -51.40 -15.51
CA ILE A 774 -45.30 -50.18 -15.98
C ILE A 774 -46.19 -49.48 -17.01
N VAL A 775 -46.72 -50.21 -17.96
CA VAL A 775 -47.59 -49.67 -19.02
C VAL A 775 -48.88 -49.06 -18.41
N GLU A 776 -49.49 -49.76 -17.44
CA GLU A 776 -50.67 -49.25 -16.74
C GLU A 776 -50.36 -47.93 -16.00
N LYS A 777 -49.24 -47.89 -15.26
CA LYS A 777 -48.81 -46.70 -14.50
C LYS A 777 -48.45 -45.54 -15.44
N VAL A 778 -47.76 -45.81 -16.55
CA VAL A 778 -47.42 -44.81 -17.57
C VAL A 778 -48.69 -44.27 -18.26
N GLY A 779 -49.71 -45.15 -18.49
CA GLY A 779 -50.99 -44.74 -19.00
C GLY A 779 -51.76 -43.76 -18.09
N LYS A 780 -51.66 -43.92 -16.76
CA LYS A 780 -52.27 -43.02 -15.78
C LYS A 780 -51.76 -41.56 -15.83
N VAL A 781 -50.52 -41.37 -16.33
CA VAL A 781 -49.96 -40.03 -16.55
C VAL A 781 -50.17 -39.55 -17.99
N GLY A 782 -50.87 -40.29 -18.81
CA GLY A 782 -51.31 -39.89 -20.13
C GLY A 782 -50.41 -40.35 -21.30
N ALA A 783 -49.30 -41.02 -21.05
CA ALA A 783 -48.48 -41.59 -22.11
C ALA A 783 -49.07 -42.93 -22.60
N THR A 784 -48.99 -43.25 -23.91
CA THR A 784 -49.55 -44.47 -24.48
C THR A 784 -48.50 -45.23 -25.26
N LEU A 785 -48.60 -46.56 -25.31
CA LEU A 785 -47.74 -47.36 -26.15
C LEU A 785 -47.95 -47.00 -27.64
N ARG A 786 -46.85 -46.86 -28.34
CA ARG A 786 -46.84 -46.72 -29.82
C ARG A 786 -47.10 -48.09 -30.41
N THR A 787 -48.27 -48.25 -30.98
CA THR A 787 -48.59 -49.47 -31.76
C THR A 787 -47.90 -49.53 -33.12
#